data_bcd94b64a308858f5efcc8e1ce806a21
#
_entry.id   bcd94b64a308858f5efcc8e1ce806a21
#
_cell.length_a   1.000
_cell.length_b   1.000
_cell.length_c   1.000
_cell.angle_alpha   90.00
_cell.angle_beta   90.00
_cell.angle_gamma   90.00
#
_symmetry.space_group_name_H-M   'P 1'
#
loop_
_entity.id
_entity.type
_entity.pdbx_description
1 polymer ?
#
loop_
_entity_poly.entity_id
_entity_poly.type
_entity_poly.pdbx_seq_one_letter_code
_entity_poly.pdbx_strand_id
1 'polypeptide(L)'
;MKRSLYVVVALLVLIGGAGAWYIHSKQPVRDGEISLAGLQAPVTVRYDERGVPHIRADNQDDLYRALGYVHAQDRLFQMEILRRLARGELAEVLGPKLVSTDKLFRSLRIREHADAYVARQDKNTPAWKALQAYLDGINQYQATHPKPIEFDVLGIRERPFTAQDTLSVGGYLAYSFAAAFRTEPLMTYVRDQLGPEYLKVFDMDWQPKGAVDQSPALTSNDWKGLNDLALLSQQALEKAGLPQFEGSNAWAVSGSRTQSGKPLLAGDPHIRFSVPAVWYEAQLTAPGFELYGHFQALNPFALLGHNQDFGWSLTMFQNDDLDLIAEKTNPDNPDQVWYHGAWVDMTSRTEQINVKGESPVTLTLRQSPHGPIVNDALGANGPQKQSDTPIAMWWSFLESDNPILQGFYEANRADTLDKMRSAAEKIQSPGLNIVYANARGDIGWWAAAQLPMRPEGVNPTFILDGSSEQADKNGFYPFSANPQEENPARGYIVSANFQPVSPTGMEIPGYYNLAERGRQLNRQLSDDTVKWNLENSKPLQLGTRTDYAAQILTPLIPVLRRVVSEPEEHDLLERLAAWNGEYSVDSVGATLFNQFLFNLTDQVFHDELSDGMFTTLLSTRLIDLALPRLAADADSPWWNNRHSREPETRDNTVKVAWHAAVSHLRSLYGQNPDEWTWGKAHTLTHEHPLGKQPPLDMLFNVGPFAAPGTHEVPNNLSANMGPAPWPVTYGPSTRRLIDFADPAHALGINPVGQSGVLFDKHYADQAQRYVNGEYVPERFSEGDVAGNSKEVLRLVPGR
;
A
#
# COMPACT_ATOMS: atom_id res chain seq x y z
N MET A 1 16.81 53.43 23.67
CA MET A 1 17.31 52.44 22.70
C MET A 1 18.09 51.26 23.31
N LYS A 2 19.18 51.45 24.07
CA LYS A 2 19.95 50.30 24.61
C LYS A 2 19.14 49.43 25.57
N ARG A 3 18.33 50.00 26.49
CA ARG A 3 17.49 49.21 27.40
C ARG A 3 16.39 48.42 26.66
N SER A 4 15.79 48.99 25.63
CA SER A 4 14.78 48.32 24.82
C SER A 4 15.38 47.13 24.03
N LEU A 5 16.63 47.26 23.55
CA LEU A 5 17.36 46.18 22.88
C LEU A 5 17.63 45.03 23.84
N TYR A 6 18.05 45.29 25.09
CA TYR A 6 18.28 44.25 26.09
C TYR A 6 16.99 43.50 26.46
N VAL A 7 15.86 44.19 26.54
CA VAL A 7 14.55 43.55 26.79
C VAL A 7 14.15 42.65 25.63
N VAL A 8 14.32 43.10 24.37
CA VAL A 8 14.04 42.27 23.18
C VAL A 8 14.94 41.06 23.14
N VAL A 9 16.24 41.17 23.36
CA VAL A 9 17.18 40.07 23.41
C VAL A 9 16.83 39.09 24.53
N ALA A 10 16.49 39.58 25.71
CA ALA A 10 16.06 38.75 26.84
C ALA A 10 14.76 37.95 26.51
N LEU A 11 13.79 38.62 25.87
CA LEU A 11 12.55 37.95 25.40
C LEU A 11 12.84 36.88 24.36
N LEU A 12 13.70 37.14 23.39
CA LEU A 12 14.10 36.17 22.37
C LEU A 12 14.82 34.98 22.99
N VAL A 13 15.68 35.19 23.98
CA VAL A 13 16.36 34.11 24.72
C VAL A 13 15.37 33.29 25.55
N LEU A 14 14.40 33.94 26.20
CA LEU A 14 13.33 33.25 26.94
C LEU A 14 12.42 32.42 26.02
N ILE A 15 12.02 32.99 24.88
CA ILE A 15 11.20 32.29 23.87
C ILE A 15 11.98 31.10 23.30
N GLY A 16 13.25 31.32 22.94
CA GLY A 16 14.13 30.27 22.45
C GLY A 16 14.34 29.14 23.47
N GLY A 17 14.56 29.51 24.74
CA GLY A 17 14.70 28.57 25.86
C GLY A 17 13.42 27.75 26.12
N ALA A 18 12.26 28.44 26.13
CA ALA A 18 10.98 27.75 26.26
C ALA A 18 10.66 26.85 25.08
N GLY A 19 10.99 27.26 23.85
CA GLY A 19 10.86 26.44 22.67
C GLY A 19 11.75 25.18 22.70
N ALA A 20 13.01 25.34 23.08
CA ALA A 20 13.94 24.23 23.25
C ALA A 20 13.49 23.23 24.33
N TRP A 21 13.03 23.75 25.47
CA TRP A 21 12.46 22.91 26.54
C TRP A 21 11.21 22.16 26.05
N TYR A 22 10.30 22.84 25.34
CA TYR A 22 9.10 22.24 24.78
C TYR A 22 9.45 21.08 23.83
N ILE A 23 10.35 21.31 22.87
CA ILE A 23 10.81 20.27 21.93
C ILE A 23 11.46 19.12 22.69
N HIS A 24 12.35 19.42 23.65
CA HIS A 24 13.04 18.39 24.43
C HIS A 24 12.06 17.54 25.24
N SER A 25 11.00 18.14 25.81
CA SER A 25 9.99 17.41 26.58
C SER A 25 9.19 16.38 25.75
N LYS A 26 9.19 16.51 24.42
CA LYS A 26 8.49 15.60 23.48
C LYS A 26 9.39 14.47 22.96
N GLN A 27 10.69 14.50 23.24
CA GLN A 27 11.62 13.51 22.70
C GLN A 27 11.46 12.14 23.39
N PRO A 28 11.70 11.03 22.66
CA PRO A 28 11.67 9.69 23.23
C PRO A 28 12.70 9.51 24.37
N VAL A 29 12.29 8.81 25.40
CA VAL A 29 13.17 8.44 26.52
C VAL A 29 13.72 7.04 26.27
N ARG A 30 15.03 6.93 25.94
CA ARG A 30 15.68 5.67 25.58
C ARG A 30 16.67 5.18 26.65
N ASP A 31 16.84 5.89 27.73
CA ASP A 31 17.77 5.55 28.80
C ASP A 31 17.16 5.80 30.19
N GLY A 32 17.61 5.03 31.18
CA GLY A 32 17.14 5.18 32.56
C GLY A 32 16.10 4.13 32.98
N GLU A 33 15.29 4.49 33.98
CA GLU A 33 14.30 3.58 34.57
C GLU A 33 12.92 4.23 34.61
N ILE A 34 11.90 3.51 34.13
CA ILE A 34 10.50 3.94 34.13
C ILE A 34 9.63 2.87 34.78
N SER A 35 8.73 3.31 35.67
CA SER A 35 7.72 2.46 36.28
C SER A 35 6.55 2.23 35.33
N LEU A 36 6.22 0.96 35.05
CA LEU A 36 5.13 0.55 34.19
C LEU A 36 4.20 -0.40 34.94
N ALA A 37 2.94 -0.04 35.09
CA ALA A 37 1.97 -0.86 35.80
C ALA A 37 1.68 -2.17 35.06
N GLY A 38 1.35 -3.22 35.82
CA GLY A 38 0.99 -4.53 35.27
C GLY A 38 2.16 -5.39 34.82
N LEU A 39 3.40 -4.93 34.90
CA LEU A 39 4.58 -5.77 34.72
C LEU A 39 4.71 -6.75 35.90
N GLN A 40 5.03 -7.99 35.60
CA GLN A 40 5.33 -9.03 36.62
C GLN A 40 6.82 -9.02 37.01
N ALA A 41 7.69 -8.69 36.07
CA ALA A 41 9.13 -8.59 36.23
C ALA A 41 9.70 -7.39 35.45
N PRO A 42 10.93 -6.92 35.79
CA PRO A 42 11.58 -5.86 35.02
C PRO A 42 11.82 -6.29 33.56
N VAL A 43 11.58 -5.37 32.63
CA VAL A 43 11.85 -5.55 31.18
C VAL A 43 13.01 -4.64 30.79
N THR A 44 13.98 -5.17 30.06
CA THR A 44 15.08 -4.40 29.49
C THR A 44 14.83 -4.07 28.03
N VAL A 45 14.89 -2.79 27.67
CA VAL A 45 14.84 -2.31 26.31
C VAL A 45 16.18 -1.66 25.98
N ARG A 46 16.93 -2.29 25.09
CA ARG A 46 18.19 -1.75 24.58
C ARG A 46 17.96 -1.22 23.17
N TYR A 47 18.38 0.01 22.90
CA TYR A 47 18.26 0.60 21.57
C TYR A 47 19.58 0.46 20.82
N ASP A 48 19.54 0.05 19.56
CA ASP A 48 20.72 0.03 18.68
C ASP A 48 21.03 1.43 18.10
N GLU A 49 22.06 1.52 17.24
CA GLU A 49 22.49 2.77 16.63
C GLU A 49 21.46 3.39 15.66
N ARG A 50 20.40 2.66 15.31
CA ARG A 50 19.27 3.14 14.49
C ARG A 50 18.04 3.48 15.31
N GLY A 51 18.11 3.33 16.64
CA GLY A 51 17.00 3.51 17.55
C GLY A 51 15.99 2.35 17.55
N VAL A 52 16.37 1.19 17.04
CA VAL A 52 15.54 -0.03 17.06
C VAL A 52 15.58 -0.62 18.49
N PRO A 53 14.41 -0.84 19.13
CA PRO A 53 14.36 -1.43 20.45
C PRO A 53 14.55 -2.95 20.41
N HIS A 54 15.46 -3.45 21.25
CA HIS A 54 15.65 -4.86 21.56
C HIS A 54 15.07 -5.12 22.95
N ILE A 55 13.90 -5.74 23.00
CA ILE A 55 13.09 -5.91 24.20
C ILE A 55 13.27 -7.31 24.77
N ARG A 56 13.70 -7.41 26.02
CA ARG A 56 13.85 -8.68 26.74
C ARG A 56 12.96 -8.70 27.97
N ALA A 57 12.09 -9.68 28.06
CA ALA A 57 11.19 -9.91 29.18
C ALA A 57 11.20 -11.39 29.64
N ASP A 58 10.72 -11.65 30.87
CA ASP A 58 10.65 -13.00 31.43
C ASP A 58 9.34 -13.74 31.02
N ASN A 59 8.39 -13.05 30.44
CA ASN A 59 7.12 -13.61 30.01
C ASN A 59 6.52 -12.82 28.82
N GLN A 60 5.53 -13.42 28.15
CA GLN A 60 4.90 -12.85 26.95
C GLN A 60 4.13 -11.55 27.27
N ASP A 61 3.39 -11.50 28.38
CA ASP A 61 2.55 -10.35 28.69
C ASP A 61 3.39 -9.09 28.92
N ASP A 62 4.48 -9.21 29.67
CA ASP A 62 5.44 -8.14 29.90
C ASP A 62 6.14 -7.71 28.61
N LEU A 63 6.47 -8.69 27.72
CA LEU A 63 7.09 -8.42 26.44
C LEU A 63 6.23 -7.55 25.55
N TYR A 64 4.96 -7.92 25.37
CA TYR A 64 4.05 -7.16 24.52
C TYR A 64 3.61 -5.83 25.16
N ARG A 65 3.50 -5.75 26.48
CA ARG A 65 3.26 -4.48 27.19
C ARG A 65 4.40 -3.50 26.95
N ALA A 66 5.63 -3.96 27.06
CA ALA A 66 6.82 -3.16 26.77
C ALA A 66 6.87 -2.73 25.30
N LEU A 67 6.57 -3.65 24.35
CA LEU A 67 6.47 -3.30 22.92
C LEU A 67 5.45 -2.18 22.70
N GLY A 68 4.25 -2.30 23.27
CA GLY A 68 3.21 -1.26 23.15
C GLY A 68 3.69 0.09 23.65
N TYR A 69 4.37 0.11 24.79
CA TYR A 69 4.91 1.32 25.39
C TYR A 69 5.95 2.01 24.49
N VAL A 70 6.97 1.28 24.02
CA VAL A 70 8.05 1.88 23.21
C VAL A 70 7.58 2.19 21.78
N HIS A 71 6.63 1.42 21.24
CA HIS A 71 6.01 1.71 19.95
C HIS A 71 5.21 3.02 19.99
N ALA A 72 4.45 3.24 21.06
CA ALA A 72 3.71 4.50 21.26
C ALA A 72 4.68 5.68 21.45
N GLN A 73 5.79 5.50 22.13
CA GLN A 73 6.82 6.52 22.31
C GLN A 73 7.28 7.13 20.98
N ASP A 74 7.47 6.29 19.96
CA ASP A 74 7.96 6.72 18.66
C ASP A 74 6.84 7.02 17.65
N ARG A 75 5.62 6.48 17.81
CA ARG A 75 4.60 6.43 16.75
C ARG A 75 3.18 6.79 17.16
N LEU A 76 2.97 7.43 18.32
CA LEU A 76 1.63 7.69 18.87
C LEU A 76 0.73 8.47 17.91
N PHE A 77 1.27 9.51 17.23
CA PHE A 77 0.51 10.26 16.24
C PHE A 77 0.09 9.39 15.04
N GLN A 78 0.99 8.54 14.54
CA GLN A 78 0.67 7.60 13.46
C GLN A 78 -0.46 6.63 13.88
N MET A 79 -0.42 6.11 15.10
CA MET A 79 -1.48 5.27 15.67
C MET A 79 -2.83 6.00 15.72
N GLU A 80 -2.82 7.25 16.15
CA GLU A 80 -4.01 8.08 16.26
C GLU A 80 -4.66 8.34 14.89
N ILE A 81 -3.87 8.72 13.90
CA ILE A 81 -4.40 9.03 12.57
C ILE A 81 -4.89 7.77 11.86
N LEU A 82 -4.18 6.63 12.00
CA LEU A 82 -4.60 5.36 11.41
C LEU A 82 -5.95 4.89 11.96
N ARG A 83 -6.15 4.90 13.29
CA ARG A 83 -7.46 4.52 13.85
C ARG A 83 -8.58 5.45 13.41
N ARG A 84 -8.31 6.77 13.31
CA ARG A 84 -9.32 7.74 12.85
C ARG A 84 -9.69 7.53 11.39
N LEU A 85 -8.72 7.26 10.53
CA LEU A 85 -9.00 6.89 9.14
C LEU A 85 -9.87 5.64 9.08
N ALA A 86 -9.41 4.55 9.68
CA ALA A 86 -10.09 3.26 9.62
C ALA A 86 -11.53 3.30 10.18
N ARG A 87 -11.80 4.20 11.10
CA ARG A 87 -13.10 4.37 11.74
C ARG A 87 -13.95 5.52 11.16
N GLY A 88 -13.44 6.26 10.17
CA GLY A 88 -14.12 7.40 9.56
C GLY A 88 -14.31 8.57 10.54
N GLU A 89 -13.22 9.02 11.18
CA GLU A 89 -13.20 10.04 12.23
C GLU A 89 -12.10 11.10 12.00
N LEU A 90 -11.60 11.25 10.77
CA LEU A 90 -10.52 12.19 10.45
C LEU A 90 -11.00 13.65 10.46
N ALA A 91 -12.22 13.92 10.00
CA ALA A 91 -12.75 15.28 9.90
C ALA A 91 -12.84 15.98 11.27
N GLU A 92 -12.99 15.23 12.35
CA GLU A 92 -13.00 15.75 13.72
C GLU A 92 -11.69 16.47 14.08
N VAL A 93 -10.56 16.06 13.52
CA VAL A 93 -9.24 16.63 13.85
C VAL A 93 -8.58 17.36 12.67
N LEU A 94 -8.82 16.94 11.43
CA LEU A 94 -8.22 17.53 10.23
C LEU A 94 -9.16 18.47 9.45
N GLY A 95 -10.44 18.53 9.83
CA GLY A 95 -11.39 19.51 9.30
C GLY A 95 -12.21 19.02 8.10
N PRO A 96 -13.01 19.93 7.50
CA PRO A 96 -14.10 19.58 6.59
C PRO A 96 -13.66 18.91 5.28
N LYS A 97 -12.41 19.10 4.85
CA LYS A 97 -11.86 18.47 3.65
C LYS A 97 -11.83 16.94 3.72
N LEU A 98 -11.91 16.36 4.93
CA LEU A 98 -11.88 14.91 5.17
C LEU A 98 -13.29 14.31 5.39
N VAL A 99 -14.36 15.08 5.34
CA VAL A 99 -15.74 14.59 5.53
C VAL A 99 -16.09 13.51 4.50
N SER A 100 -15.74 13.70 3.24
CA SER A 100 -16.00 12.69 2.19
C SER A 100 -15.23 11.39 2.44
N THR A 101 -13.99 11.48 2.93
CA THR A 101 -13.19 10.33 3.35
C THR A 101 -13.87 9.58 4.49
N ASP A 102 -14.32 10.30 5.53
CA ASP A 102 -15.01 9.68 6.67
C ASP A 102 -16.33 9.02 6.25
N LYS A 103 -17.11 9.68 5.36
CA LYS A 103 -18.34 9.08 4.79
C LYS A 103 -18.04 7.75 4.11
N LEU A 104 -16.98 7.68 3.28
CA LEU A 104 -16.57 6.45 2.62
C LEU A 104 -16.23 5.36 3.63
N PHE A 105 -15.34 5.63 4.60
CA PHE A 105 -14.95 4.62 5.60
C PHE A 105 -16.10 4.17 6.51
N ARG A 106 -17.09 5.04 6.77
CA ARG A 106 -18.34 4.64 7.46
C ARG A 106 -19.17 3.71 6.58
N SER A 107 -19.25 3.98 5.28
CA SER A 107 -20.00 3.15 4.32
C SER A 107 -19.41 1.75 4.15
N LEU A 108 -18.08 1.59 4.31
CA LEU A 108 -17.40 0.29 4.22
C LEU A 108 -17.70 -0.68 5.37
N ARG A 109 -18.32 -0.24 6.45
CA ARG A 109 -18.69 -1.06 7.63
C ARG A 109 -17.51 -1.67 8.39
N ILE A 110 -16.30 -1.16 8.20
CA ILE A 110 -15.09 -1.67 8.88
C ILE A 110 -15.24 -1.56 10.40
N ARG A 111 -15.79 -0.45 10.89
CA ARG A 111 -15.96 -0.21 12.33
C ARG A 111 -16.89 -1.24 12.96
N GLU A 112 -18.05 -1.48 12.36
CA GLU A 112 -19.05 -2.43 12.86
C GLU A 112 -18.53 -3.86 12.77
N HIS A 113 -17.81 -4.20 11.71
CA HIS A 113 -17.16 -5.51 11.59
C HIS A 113 -16.13 -5.71 12.70
N ALA A 114 -15.28 -4.72 12.98
CA ALA A 114 -14.31 -4.76 14.07
C ALA A 114 -15.00 -4.92 15.45
N ASP A 115 -16.09 -4.17 15.70
CA ASP A 115 -16.85 -4.27 16.94
C ASP A 115 -17.45 -5.68 17.12
N ALA A 116 -18.06 -6.23 16.07
CA ALA A 116 -18.61 -7.58 16.06
C ALA A 116 -17.54 -8.67 16.21
N TYR A 117 -16.38 -8.49 15.56
CA TYR A 117 -15.24 -9.40 15.68
C TYR A 117 -14.76 -9.48 17.12
N VAL A 118 -14.49 -8.33 17.75
CA VAL A 118 -14.04 -8.25 19.16
C VAL A 118 -15.04 -8.88 20.12
N ALA A 119 -16.34 -8.70 19.89
CA ALA A 119 -17.39 -9.28 20.73
C ALA A 119 -17.39 -10.83 20.73
N ARG A 120 -17.00 -11.46 19.61
CA ARG A 120 -16.96 -12.92 19.43
C ARG A 120 -15.69 -13.60 19.92
N GLN A 121 -14.60 -12.83 20.15
CA GLN A 121 -13.28 -13.41 20.45
C GLN A 121 -13.22 -14.10 21.82
N ASP A 122 -12.53 -15.25 21.86
CA ASP A 122 -12.11 -15.86 23.12
C ASP A 122 -10.95 -15.05 23.71
N LYS A 123 -11.24 -14.36 24.79
CA LYS A 123 -10.30 -13.46 25.47
C LYS A 123 -9.21 -14.20 26.27
N ASN A 124 -9.27 -15.53 26.33
CA ASN A 124 -8.27 -16.34 27.04
C ASN A 124 -7.15 -16.83 26.10
N THR A 125 -7.28 -16.65 24.79
CA THR A 125 -6.22 -17.06 23.86
C THR A 125 -4.93 -16.28 24.08
N PRO A 126 -3.75 -16.89 23.86
CA PRO A 126 -2.47 -16.19 23.97
C PRO A 126 -2.35 -14.97 23.05
N ALA A 127 -2.89 -15.05 21.83
CA ALA A 127 -2.91 -13.94 20.87
C ALA A 127 -3.71 -12.74 21.41
N TRP A 128 -4.89 -13.01 22.00
CA TRP A 128 -5.70 -11.95 22.58
C TRP A 128 -5.04 -11.30 23.80
N LYS A 129 -4.45 -12.09 24.70
CA LYS A 129 -3.71 -11.56 25.87
C LYS A 129 -2.53 -10.70 25.44
N ALA A 130 -1.80 -11.11 24.40
CA ALA A 130 -0.71 -10.32 23.82
C ALA A 130 -1.21 -8.98 23.28
N LEU A 131 -2.33 -8.97 22.56
CA LEU A 131 -2.97 -7.73 22.08
C LEU A 131 -3.35 -6.80 23.24
N GLN A 132 -3.99 -7.34 24.29
CA GLN A 132 -4.39 -6.53 25.44
C GLN A 132 -3.17 -5.95 26.19
N ALA A 133 -2.13 -6.72 26.37
CA ALA A 133 -0.89 -6.25 26.98
C ALA A 133 -0.23 -5.13 26.15
N TYR A 134 -0.19 -5.29 24.83
CA TYR A 134 0.33 -4.27 23.90
C TYR A 134 -0.47 -2.96 23.98
N LEU A 135 -1.80 -3.04 23.95
CA LEU A 135 -2.67 -1.87 24.07
C LEU A 135 -2.56 -1.19 25.44
N ASP A 136 -2.41 -1.98 26.50
CA ASP A 136 -2.15 -1.44 27.85
C ASP A 136 -0.84 -0.64 27.88
N GLY A 137 0.23 -1.15 27.27
CA GLY A 137 1.50 -0.42 27.13
C GLY A 137 1.34 0.92 26.41
N ILE A 138 0.62 0.94 25.28
CA ILE A 138 0.31 2.19 24.52
C ILE A 138 -0.44 3.17 25.42
N ASN A 139 -1.50 2.72 26.08
CA ASN A 139 -2.36 3.57 26.89
C ASN A 139 -1.63 4.14 28.11
N GLN A 140 -0.74 3.36 28.72
CA GLN A 140 0.11 3.86 29.81
C GLN A 140 1.10 4.92 29.32
N TYR A 141 1.73 4.73 28.15
CA TYR A 141 2.57 5.77 27.55
C TYR A 141 1.79 7.06 27.35
N GLN A 142 0.64 6.97 26.69
CA GLN A 142 -0.23 8.13 26.42
C GLN A 142 -0.64 8.87 27.69
N ALA A 143 -0.94 8.14 28.78
CA ALA A 143 -1.40 8.73 30.03
C ALA A 143 -0.29 9.38 30.88
N THR A 144 0.98 9.02 30.65
CA THR A 144 2.10 9.41 31.52
C THR A 144 3.12 10.35 30.87
N HIS A 145 3.05 10.54 29.55
CA HIS A 145 4.01 11.35 28.81
C HIS A 145 3.36 12.54 28.11
N PRO A 146 4.15 13.60 27.83
CA PRO A 146 3.65 14.73 27.05
C PRO A 146 3.15 14.31 25.67
N LYS A 147 2.03 14.88 25.23
CA LYS A 147 1.47 14.63 23.90
C LYS A 147 2.46 14.96 22.78
N PRO A 148 2.45 14.24 21.65
CA PRO A 148 3.18 14.63 20.44
C PRO A 148 2.85 16.07 20.01
N ILE A 149 3.79 16.72 19.33
CA ILE A 149 3.62 18.10 18.80
C ILE A 149 2.37 18.19 17.93
N GLU A 150 2.10 17.17 17.13
CA GLU A 150 0.95 17.08 16.23
C GLU A 150 -0.38 17.13 16.99
N PHE A 151 -0.45 16.53 18.18
CA PHE A 151 -1.64 16.60 19.04
C PHE A 151 -1.92 18.02 19.50
N ASP A 152 -0.86 18.75 19.87
CA ASP A 152 -0.99 20.15 20.30
C ASP A 152 -1.42 21.04 19.12
N VAL A 153 -0.79 20.88 17.93
CA VAL A 153 -1.11 21.65 16.72
C VAL A 153 -2.54 21.39 16.24
N LEU A 154 -2.96 20.13 16.26
CA LEU A 154 -4.29 19.73 15.80
C LEU A 154 -5.38 19.84 16.86
N GLY A 155 -5.01 20.03 18.15
CA GLY A 155 -5.94 20.03 19.26
C GLY A 155 -6.56 18.66 19.53
N ILE A 156 -5.80 17.57 19.30
CA ILE A 156 -6.27 16.20 19.52
C ILE A 156 -6.43 15.93 21.02
N ARG A 157 -7.60 15.42 21.39
CA ARG A 157 -7.85 14.91 22.74
C ARG A 157 -7.48 13.43 22.79
N GLU A 158 -6.75 13.04 23.81
CA GLU A 158 -6.40 11.66 24.05
C GLU A 158 -7.64 10.82 24.35
N ARG A 159 -7.66 9.61 23.80
CA ARG A 159 -8.62 8.57 24.16
C ARG A 159 -7.91 7.22 24.15
N PRO A 160 -8.27 6.26 25.01
CA PRO A 160 -7.63 4.96 25.03
C PRO A 160 -7.71 4.25 23.68
N PHE A 161 -6.66 3.54 23.34
CA PHE A 161 -6.63 2.62 22.22
C PHE A 161 -7.25 1.27 22.62
N THR A 162 -8.01 0.69 21.73
CA THR A 162 -8.81 -0.52 21.97
C THR A 162 -8.53 -1.60 20.92
N ALA A 163 -8.95 -2.83 21.20
CA ALA A 163 -8.88 -3.93 20.23
C ALA A 163 -9.67 -3.62 18.95
N GLN A 164 -10.79 -2.89 19.07
CA GLN A 164 -11.56 -2.43 17.92
C GLN A 164 -10.75 -1.50 17.01
N ASP A 165 -9.89 -0.66 17.57
CA ASP A 165 -9.01 0.22 16.80
C ASP A 165 -7.99 -0.63 16.00
N THR A 166 -7.36 -1.62 16.63
CA THR A 166 -6.45 -2.56 15.96
C THR A 166 -7.14 -3.30 14.80
N LEU A 167 -8.32 -3.85 15.05
CA LEU A 167 -9.06 -4.59 14.02
C LEU A 167 -9.58 -3.66 12.91
N SER A 168 -9.95 -2.42 13.22
CA SER A 168 -10.31 -1.41 12.23
C SER A 168 -9.13 -1.06 11.32
N VAL A 169 -7.91 -0.95 11.86
CA VAL A 169 -6.69 -0.75 11.06
C VAL A 169 -6.42 -1.95 10.15
N GLY A 170 -6.71 -3.18 10.60
CA GLY A 170 -6.70 -4.37 9.74
C GLY A 170 -7.69 -4.26 8.56
N GLY A 171 -8.89 -3.73 8.82
CA GLY A 171 -9.89 -3.45 7.78
C GLY A 171 -9.45 -2.35 6.80
N TYR A 172 -8.76 -1.30 7.30
CA TYR A 172 -8.14 -0.32 6.42
C TYR A 172 -7.08 -0.96 5.50
N LEU A 173 -6.24 -1.84 6.04
CA LEU A 173 -5.27 -2.58 5.26
C LEU A 173 -5.97 -3.40 4.16
N ALA A 174 -7.03 -4.14 4.49
CA ALA A 174 -7.82 -4.90 3.53
C ALA A 174 -8.42 -3.99 2.44
N TYR A 175 -8.98 -2.83 2.81
CA TYR A 175 -9.51 -1.87 1.87
C TYR A 175 -8.42 -1.28 0.94
N SER A 176 -7.20 -1.06 1.42
CA SER A 176 -6.11 -0.55 0.60
C SER A 176 -5.74 -1.46 -0.58
N PHE A 177 -6.11 -2.75 -0.51
CA PHE A 177 -5.94 -3.74 -1.60
C PHE A 177 -7.12 -3.77 -2.57
N ALA A 178 -8.28 -3.17 -2.21
CA ALA A 178 -9.52 -3.25 -2.97
C ALA A 178 -9.48 -2.36 -4.22
N ALA A 179 -9.03 -2.89 -5.34
CA ALA A 179 -8.97 -2.18 -6.61
C ALA A 179 -10.32 -2.10 -7.34
N ALA A 180 -11.32 -2.88 -6.92
CA ALA A 180 -12.65 -2.95 -7.52
C ALA A 180 -13.33 -1.59 -7.67
N PHE A 181 -13.26 -0.74 -6.65
CA PHE A 181 -13.86 0.61 -6.67
C PHE A 181 -13.41 1.48 -7.84
N ARG A 182 -12.20 1.27 -8.36
CA ARG A 182 -11.64 2.03 -9.49
C ARG A 182 -11.79 1.28 -10.80
N THR A 183 -11.63 -0.04 -10.75
CA THR A 183 -11.55 -0.88 -11.95
C THR A 183 -12.93 -1.26 -12.49
N GLU A 184 -13.84 -1.71 -11.64
CA GLU A 184 -15.17 -2.19 -12.10
C GLU A 184 -16.02 -1.08 -12.73
N PRO A 185 -16.15 0.15 -12.16
CA PRO A 185 -16.87 1.23 -12.81
C PRO A 185 -16.31 1.59 -14.18
N LEU A 186 -14.99 1.67 -14.29
CA LEU A 186 -14.31 2.02 -15.54
C LEU A 186 -14.52 0.93 -16.60
N MET A 187 -14.30 -0.33 -16.25
CA MET A 187 -14.44 -1.44 -17.20
C MET A 187 -15.88 -1.63 -17.64
N THR A 188 -16.84 -1.45 -16.74
CA THR A 188 -18.27 -1.47 -17.07
C THR A 188 -18.62 -0.33 -18.01
N TYR A 189 -18.10 0.88 -17.80
CA TYR A 189 -18.27 2.01 -18.71
C TYR A 189 -17.71 1.70 -20.11
N VAL A 190 -16.48 1.18 -20.19
CA VAL A 190 -15.86 0.83 -21.47
C VAL A 190 -16.73 -0.19 -22.22
N ARG A 191 -17.20 -1.25 -21.56
CA ARG A 191 -18.09 -2.24 -22.14
C ARG A 191 -19.39 -1.64 -22.67
N ASP A 192 -20.08 -0.85 -21.82
CA ASP A 192 -21.47 -0.46 -22.04
C ASP A 192 -21.61 0.81 -22.88
N GLN A 193 -20.64 1.74 -22.81
CA GLN A 193 -20.70 3.03 -23.50
C GLN A 193 -19.80 3.11 -24.72
N LEU A 194 -18.65 2.42 -24.71
CA LEU A 194 -17.73 2.40 -25.86
C LEU A 194 -17.93 1.13 -26.72
N GLY A 195 -18.11 -0.01 -26.09
CA GLY A 195 -18.37 -1.30 -26.76
C GLY A 195 -17.24 -2.32 -26.55
N PRO A 196 -17.52 -3.61 -26.83
CA PRO A 196 -16.60 -4.72 -26.53
C PRO A 196 -15.26 -4.64 -27.27
N GLU A 197 -15.22 -3.95 -28.42
CA GLU A 197 -13.97 -3.77 -29.18
C GLU A 197 -12.91 -2.98 -28.41
N TYR A 198 -13.35 -2.06 -27.56
CA TYR A 198 -12.47 -1.26 -26.71
C TYR A 198 -11.90 -2.05 -25.54
N LEU A 199 -12.49 -3.19 -25.16
CA LEU A 199 -11.99 -4.06 -24.08
C LEU A 199 -10.74 -4.86 -24.47
N LYS A 200 -10.46 -5.02 -25.76
CA LYS A 200 -9.38 -5.88 -26.27
C LYS A 200 -7.98 -5.52 -25.74
N VAL A 201 -7.73 -4.22 -25.51
CA VAL A 201 -6.43 -3.76 -25.02
C VAL A 201 -6.20 -4.08 -23.54
N PHE A 202 -7.26 -4.34 -22.76
CA PHE A 202 -7.16 -4.51 -21.32
C PHE A 202 -6.89 -5.94 -20.86
N ASP A 203 -6.70 -6.89 -21.75
CA ASP A 203 -6.41 -8.30 -21.46
C ASP A 203 -7.21 -8.91 -20.31
N MET A 204 -8.05 -9.84 -20.67
CA MET A 204 -8.93 -10.51 -19.73
C MET A 204 -8.69 -12.01 -19.63
N ASP A 205 -7.49 -12.47 -19.96
CA ASP A 205 -7.16 -13.90 -20.04
C ASP A 205 -7.35 -14.63 -18.69
N TRP A 206 -7.23 -13.89 -17.58
CA TRP A 206 -7.46 -14.42 -16.24
C TRP A 206 -8.94 -14.43 -15.83
N GLN A 207 -9.85 -13.97 -16.70
CA GLN A 207 -11.26 -13.85 -16.39
C GLN A 207 -12.10 -14.99 -16.95
N PRO A 208 -13.16 -15.41 -16.24
CA PRO A 208 -14.06 -16.44 -16.72
C PRO A 208 -14.60 -16.08 -18.11
N LYS A 209 -14.61 -17.05 -19.02
CA LYS A 209 -15.24 -16.90 -20.32
C LYS A 209 -16.76 -16.80 -20.10
N GLY A 210 -17.32 -15.63 -20.22
CA GLY A 210 -18.76 -15.41 -20.10
C GLY A 210 -19.11 -14.02 -19.64
N ALA A 211 -20.38 -13.68 -19.75
CA ALA A 211 -21.04 -12.49 -19.19
C ALA A 211 -20.40 -11.11 -19.49
N VAL A 212 -19.74 -10.97 -20.65
CA VAL A 212 -19.44 -9.63 -21.19
C VAL A 212 -20.72 -8.88 -21.56
N ASP A 213 -21.81 -9.63 -21.80
CA ASP A 213 -23.09 -9.11 -22.27
C ASP A 213 -24.09 -8.71 -21.17
N GLN A 214 -23.77 -8.97 -19.88
CA GLN A 214 -24.69 -8.64 -18.80
C GLN A 214 -24.36 -7.26 -18.23
N SER A 215 -25.25 -6.33 -18.54
CA SER A 215 -25.13 -4.94 -18.09
C SER A 215 -26.29 -4.60 -17.14
N PRO A 216 -26.00 -4.07 -15.94
CA PRO A 216 -27.04 -3.39 -15.18
C PRO A 216 -27.53 -2.17 -15.97
N ALA A 217 -28.81 -1.86 -15.89
CA ALA A 217 -29.42 -0.70 -16.60
C ALA A 217 -29.04 0.59 -15.86
N LEU A 218 -27.85 1.13 -16.14
CA LEU A 218 -27.30 2.34 -15.52
C LEU A 218 -27.66 3.59 -16.30
N THR A 219 -28.06 4.64 -15.58
CA THR A 219 -28.39 5.98 -16.13
C THR A 219 -27.15 6.87 -16.24
N SER A 220 -27.26 8.01 -16.90
CA SER A 220 -26.17 9.00 -16.96
C SER A 220 -25.78 9.52 -15.56
N ASN A 221 -26.74 9.62 -14.64
CA ASN A 221 -26.46 10.00 -13.25
C ASN A 221 -25.70 8.90 -12.50
N ASP A 222 -25.99 7.62 -12.79
CA ASP A 222 -25.28 6.50 -12.19
C ASP A 222 -23.82 6.49 -12.64
N TRP A 223 -23.53 6.72 -13.92
CA TRP A 223 -22.16 6.83 -14.42
C TRP A 223 -21.36 7.95 -13.74
N LYS A 224 -22.00 9.11 -13.55
CA LYS A 224 -21.38 10.20 -12.80
C LYS A 224 -21.12 9.79 -11.34
N GLY A 225 -22.10 9.18 -10.67
CA GLY A 225 -21.98 8.71 -9.32
C GLY A 225 -20.86 7.64 -9.14
N LEU A 226 -20.77 6.70 -10.07
CA LEU A 226 -19.70 5.67 -10.07
C LEU A 226 -18.32 6.27 -10.27
N ASN A 227 -18.19 7.24 -11.17
CA ASN A 227 -16.94 7.97 -11.36
C ASN A 227 -16.55 8.75 -10.10
N ASP A 228 -17.50 9.46 -9.49
CA ASP A 228 -17.26 10.21 -8.25
C ASP A 228 -16.88 9.27 -7.09
N LEU A 229 -17.45 8.06 -7.02
CA LEU A 229 -17.09 7.03 -6.04
C LEU A 229 -15.66 6.50 -6.26
N ALA A 230 -15.29 6.23 -7.51
CA ALA A 230 -13.95 5.77 -7.87
C ALA A 230 -12.90 6.83 -7.50
N LEU A 231 -13.13 8.09 -7.84
CA LEU A 231 -12.27 9.21 -7.48
C LEU A 231 -12.19 9.41 -5.95
N LEU A 232 -13.31 9.30 -5.25
CA LEU A 232 -13.33 9.40 -3.78
C LEU A 232 -12.51 8.27 -3.15
N SER A 233 -12.64 7.04 -3.65
CA SER A 233 -11.87 5.88 -3.18
C SER A 233 -10.36 6.12 -3.30
N GLN A 234 -9.90 6.64 -4.44
CA GLN A 234 -8.50 6.98 -4.66
C GLN A 234 -8.04 8.13 -3.76
N GLN A 235 -8.76 9.25 -3.77
CA GLN A 235 -8.38 10.47 -3.05
C GLN A 235 -8.44 10.32 -1.53
N ALA A 236 -9.30 9.44 -1.02
CA ALA A 236 -9.43 9.21 0.42
C ALA A 236 -8.11 8.73 1.04
N LEU A 237 -7.42 7.83 0.35
CA LEU A 237 -6.12 7.30 0.78
C LEU A 237 -5.00 8.34 0.61
N GLU A 238 -5.00 9.05 -0.52
CA GLU A 238 -3.99 10.07 -0.83
C GLU A 238 -4.05 11.28 0.10
N LYS A 239 -5.27 11.78 0.39
CA LYS A 239 -5.46 12.95 1.26
C LYS A 239 -5.07 12.70 2.70
N ALA A 240 -5.27 11.51 3.19
CA ALA A 240 -4.87 11.13 4.55
C ALA A 240 -3.35 11.06 4.73
N GLY A 241 -2.56 10.91 3.63
CA GLY A 241 -1.10 10.82 3.68
C GLY A 241 -0.60 9.59 4.45
N LEU A 242 -1.37 8.50 4.40
CA LEU A 242 -1.12 7.29 5.18
C LEU A 242 -0.64 6.15 4.29
N PRO A 243 0.02 5.14 4.85
CA PRO A 243 0.55 4.01 4.09
C PRO A 243 -0.54 3.31 3.30
N GLN A 244 -0.31 3.14 1.99
CA GLN A 244 -1.15 2.37 1.07
C GLN A 244 -0.26 1.34 0.37
N PHE A 245 -0.69 0.08 0.35
CA PHE A 245 0.03 -0.98 -0.35
C PHE A 245 -0.22 -0.87 -1.85
N GLU A 246 0.88 -0.95 -2.64
CA GLU A 246 0.83 -0.78 -4.09
C GLU A 246 1.48 -1.95 -4.84
N GLY A 247 2.37 -2.67 -4.19
CA GLY A 247 3.07 -3.79 -4.77
C GLY A 247 4.09 -4.39 -3.81
N SER A 248 4.96 -5.25 -4.29
CA SER A 248 6.05 -5.83 -3.49
C SER A 248 6.95 -6.72 -4.33
N ASN A 249 8.17 -7.02 -3.83
CA ASN A 249 8.96 -8.16 -4.27
C ASN A 249 9.26 -9.05 -3.07
N ALA A 250 9.29 -10.35 -3.29
CA ALA A 250 9.88 -11.31 -2.36
C ALA A 250 10.41 -12.51 -3.13
N TRP A 251 11.52 -13.09 -2.66
CA TRP A 251 12.01 -14.35 -3.17
C TRP A 251 12.69 -15.17 -2.08
N ALA A 252 12.70 -16.48 -2.25
CA ALA A 252 13.44 -17.42 -1.45
C ALA A 252 14.28 -18.32 -2.35
N VAL A 253 15.52 -18.60 -1.93
CA VAL A 253 16.46 -19.47 -2.66
C VAL A 253 16.86 -20.62 -1.75
N SER A 254 16.74 -21.86 -2.24
CA SER A 254 17.14 -23.05 -1.48
C SER A 254 18.65 -23.15 -1.29
N GLY A 255 19.09 -23.85 -0.24
CA GLY A 255 20.51 -24.01 0.10
C GLY A 255 21.35 -24.65 -1.01
N SER A 256 20.75 -25.46 -1.90
CA SER A 256 21.45 -26.01 -3.06
C SER A 256 21.92 -24.95 -4.06
N ARG A 257 21.34 -23.76 -4.04
CA ARG A 257 21.61 -22.65 -4.94
C ARG A 257 22.29 -21.47 -4.27
N THR A 258 22.55 -21.53 -2.99
CA THR A 258 23.25 -20.49 -2.22
C THR A 258 24.73 -20.85 -2.00
N GLN A 259 25.54 -19.86 -1.72
CA GLN A 259 26.95 -20.02 -1.39
C GLN A 259 27.13 -20.67 -0.02
N SER A 260 26.26 -20.33 0.92
CA SER A 260 26.30 -20.81 2.31
C SER A 260 25.78 -22.24 2.49
N GLY A 261 25.07 -22.79 1.51
CA GLY A 261 24.37 -24.08 1.61
C GLY A 261 23.08 -24.04 2.43
N LYS A 262 22.64 -22.86 2.90
CA LYS A 262 21.39 -22.63 3.60
C LYS A 262 20.49 -21.72 2.79
N PRO A 263 19.16 -21.74 2.99
CA PRO A 263 18.24 -20.85 2.28
C PRO A 263 18.54 -19.38 2.48
N LEU A 264 18.22 -18.58 1.45
CA LEU A 264 18.24 -17.13 1.48
C LEU A 264 16.84 -16.60 1.25
N LEU A 265 16.46 -15.59 2.03
CA LEU A 265 15.17 -14.89 1.90
C LEU A 265 15.41 -13.40 1.64
N ALA A 266 14.69 -12.86 0.67
CA ALA A 266 14.67 -11.44 0.39
C ALA A 266 13.24 -10.91 0.32
N GLY A 267 13.03 -9.64 0.65
CA GLY A 267 11.73 -9.01 0.52
C GLY A 267 11.76 -7.51 0.67
N ASP A 268 10.88 -6.86 -0.10
CA ASP A 268 10.66 -5.42 -0.10
C ASP A 268 9.20 -5.10 -0.46
N PRO A 269 8.31 -4.95 0.52
CA PRO A 269 6.95 -4.49 0.29
C PRO A 269 6.94 -3.05 -0.26
N HIS A 270 6.18 -2.81 -1.33
CA HIS A 270 6.05 -1.48 -1.92
C HIS A 270 4.81 -0.79 -1.37
N ILE A 271 5.05 0.28 -0.64
CA ILE A 271 4.01 1.01 0.09
C ILE A 271 4.23 2.50 -0.16
N ARG A 272 3.15 3.29 -0.12
CA ARG A 272 3.23 4.74 -0.20
C ARG A 272 4.20 5.29 0.83
N PHE A 273 5.11 6.15 0.38
CA PHE A 273 6.08 6.79 1.25
C PHE A 273 5.44 7.82 2.17
N SER A 274 5.90 7.84 3.40
CA SER A 274 5.51 8.83 4.41
C SER A 274 6.61 8.96 5.48
N VAL A 275 6.54 10.01 6.25
CA VAL A 275 7.26 10.11 7.50
C VAL A 275 6.24 10.32 8.64
N PRO A 276 6.24 9.48 9.67
CA PRO A 276 7.07 8.26 9.80
C PRO A 276 6.73 7.20 8.76
N ALA A 277 7.68 6.29 8.48
CA ALA A 277 7.48 5.15 7.61
C ALA A 277 6.45 4.16 8.20
N VAL A 278 5.93 3.25 7.36
CA VAL A 278 4.91 2.27 7.78
C VAL A 278 5.46 1.30 8.83
N TRP A 279 6.73 0.89 8.71
CA TRP A 279 7.33 -0.12 9.58
C TRP A 279 7.98 0.48 10.81
N TYR A 280 7.73 -0.19 11.94
CA TYR A 280 8.44 -0.04 13.19
C TYR A 280 9.22 -1.33 13.44
N GLU A 281 10.54 -1.27 13.49
CA GLU A 281 11.38 -2.41 13.76
C GLU A 281 11.48 -2.65 15.26
N ALA A 282 11.47 -3.90 15.70
CA ALA A 282 11.76 -4.29 17.08
C ALA A 282 12.24 -5.74 17.14
N GLN A 283 13.19 -6.02 18.04
CA GLN A 283 13.51 -7.39 18.44
C GLN A 283 12.80 -7.71 19.76
N LEU A 284 12.15 -8.85 19.80
CA LEU A 284 11.43 -9.37 20.95
C LEU A 284 12.09 -10.65 21.44
N THR A 285 12.39 -10.74 22.74
CA THR A 285 12.99 -11.91 23.37
C THR A 285 12.30 -12.24 24.69
N ALA A 286 11.77 -13.46 24.80
CA ALA A 286 11.24 -14.04 26.02
C ALA A 286 11.57 -15.54 26.06
N PRO A 287 11.43 -16.25 27.19
CA PRO A 287 11.70 -17.69 27.26
C PRO A 287 10.90 -18.46 26.19
N GLY A 288 11.61 -19.15 25.28
CA GLY A 288 11.02 -19.92 24.18
C GLY A 288 10.48 -19.08 23.00
N PHE A 289 10.76 -17.78 22.96
CA PHE A 289 10.36 -16.91 21.88
C PHE A 289 11.42 -15.85 21.57
N GLU A 290 11.80 -15.76 20.32
CA GLU A 290 12.68 -14.71 19.81
C GLU A 290 12.24 -14.32 18.39
N LEU A 291 12.21 -13.02 18.11
CA LEU A 291 11.80 -12.49 16.81
C LEU A 291 12.38 -11.10 16.57
N TYR A 292 13.03 -10.88 15.43
CA TYR A 292 13.24 -9.55 14.85
C TYR A 292 12.11 -9.28 13.87
N GLY A 293 11.31 -8.25 14.11
CA GLY A 293 10.08 -8.01 13.37
C GLY A 293 9.92 -6.58 12.88
N HIS A 294 9.11 -6.45 11.82
CA HIS A 294 8.60 -5.20 11.29
C HIS A 294 7.12 -5.11 11.62
N PHE A 295 6.78 -4.14 12.45
CA PHE A 295 5.44 -3.96 13.00
C PHE A 295 4.74 -2.77 12.34
N GLN A 296 3.45 -2.91 12.07
CA GLN A 296 2.60 -1.80 11.73
C GLN A 296 2.02 -1.15 13.00
N ALA A 297 1.82 0.15 12.99
CA ALA A 297 1.18 0.85 14.10
C ALA A 297 -0.15 0.19 14.49
N LEU A 298 -0.40 0.04 15.79
CA LEU A 298 -1.52 -0.67 16.43
C LEU A 298 -1.58 -2.19 16.19
N ASN A 299 -0.55 -2.80 15.62
CA ASN A 299 -0.46 -4.24 15.47
C ASN A 299 0.64 -4.82 16.38
N PRO A 300 0.31 -5.72 17.34
CA PRO A 300 1.29 -6.33 18.23
C PRO A 300 2.14 -7.41 17.57
N PHE A 301 1.75 -7.88 16.37
CA PHE A 301 2.46 -8.96 15.68
C PHE A 301 3.18 -8.45 14.45
N ALA A 302 4.40 -8.92 14.25
CA ALA A 302 5.19 -8.57 13.09
C ALA A 302 4.52 -9.10 11.81
N LEU A 303 4.39 -8.23 10.80
CA LEU A 303 3.93 -8.64 9.47
C LEU A 303 5.07 -9.26 8.66
N LEU A 304 6.30 -8.81 8.88
CA LEU A 304 7.55 -9.35 8.33
C LEU A 304 8.47 -9.67 9.49
N GLY A 305 9.26 -10.72 9.40
CA GLY A 305 10.18 -11.01 10.47
C GLY A 305 11.11 -12.18 10.20
N HIS A 306 12.08 -12.35 11.09
CA HIS A 306 12.94 -13.53 11.13
C HIS A 306 13.48 -13.75 12.54
N ASN A 307 13.98 -14.96 12.77
CA ASN A 307 14.81 -15.31 13.91
C ASN A 307 15.92 -16.26 13.46
N GLN A 308 16.56 -16.96 14.39
CA GLN A 308 17.63 -17.91 14.06
C GLN A 308 17.14 -19.12 13.25
N ASP A 309 15.86 -19.46 13.34
CA ASP A 309 15.30 -20.68 12.79
C ASP A 309 14.54 -20.47 11.48
N PHE A 310 13.87 -19.33 11.32
CA PHE A 310 13.01 -19.04 10.16
C PHE A 310 12.78 -17.55 9.92
N GLY A 311 12.22 -17.24 8.77
CA GLY A 311 11.74 -15.90 8.43
C GLY A 311 10.75 -15.90 7.28
N TRP A 312 10.05 -14.77 7.13
CA TRP A 312 9.08 -14.59 6.06
C TRP A 312 9.04 -13.15 5.59
N SER A 313 8.58 -12.98 4.36
CA SER A 313 8.23 -11.71 3.76
C SER A 313 6.84 -11.78 3.14
N LEU A 314 6.21 -10.62 2.94
CA LEU A 314 4.88 -10.52 2.36
C LEU A 314 4.93 -9.80 1.02
N THR A 315 4.08 -10.24 0.08
CA THR A 315 3.67 -9.44 -1.07
C THR A 315 2.15 -9.37 -1.15
N MET A 316 1.61 -8.40 -1.87
CA MET A 316 0.17 -8.35 -2.12
C MET A 316 -0.23 -9.53 -3.01
N PHE A 317 -1.23 -10.28 -2.57
CA PHE A 317 -2.01 -11.17 -3.43
C PHE A 317 -3.27 -10.41 -3.84
N GLN A 318 -3.26 -9.92 -5.06
CA GLN A 318 -4.27 -8.99 -5.56
C GLN A 318 -5.49 -9.73 -6.13
N ASN A 319 -5.96 -10.80 -5.46
CA ASN A 319 -7.18 -11.49 -5.81
C ASN A 319 -8.39 -10.55 -5.70
N ASP A 320 -9.36 -10.80 -6.54
CA ASP A 320 -10.63 -10.09 -6.54
C ASP A 320 -11.52 -10.63 -5.41
N ASP A 321 -11.54 -9.89 -4.31
CA ASP A 321 -12.27 -10.24 -3.08
C ASP A 321 -13.45 -9.31 -2.78
N LEU A 322 -13.75 -8.39 -3.71
CA LEU A 322 -14.79 -7.37 -3.57
C LEU A 322 -15.51 -7.16 -4.90
N ASP A 323 -16.84 -7.26 -4.91
CA ASP A 323 -17.68 -6.96 -6.06
C ASP A 323 -18.60 -5.77 -5.78
N LEU A 324 -18.71 -4.86 -6.74
CA LEU A 324 -19.74 -3.83 -6.78
C LEU A 324 -20.99 -4.37 -7.48
N ILE A 325 -22.17 -4.14 -6.90
CA ILE A 325 -23.44 -4.69 -7.34
C ILE A 325 -24.44 -3.55 -7.50
N ALA A 326 -24.94 -3.34 -8.72
CA ALA A 326 -25.98 -2.36 -8.98
C ALA A 326 -27.34 -2.94 -8.62
N GLU A 327 -27.99 -2.37 -7.62
CA GLU A 327 -29.28 -2.86 -7.13
C GLU A 327 -30.44 -2.34 -7.98
N LYS A 328 -31.39 -3.21 -8.27
CA LYS A 328 -32.63 -2.82 -8.94
C LYS A 328 -33.64 -2.37 -7.90
N THR A 329 -33.93 -1.07 -7.87
CA THR A 329 -34.91 -0.49 -6.93
C THR A 329 -36.35 -0.67 -7.37
N ASN A 330 -37.26 -0.80 -6.40
CA ASN A 330 -38.70 -0.79 -6.66
C ASN A 330 -39.14 0.62 -7.09
N PRO A 331 -39.79 0.78 -8.29
CA PRO A 331 -40.26 2.08 -8.75
C PRO A 331 -41.26 2.76 -7.80
N ASP A 332 -42.04 1.97 -7.06
CA ASP A 332 -43.08 2.45 -6.12
C ASP A 332 -42.54 2.69 -4.72
N ASN A 333 -41.38 2.09 -4.36
CA ASN A 333 -40.73 2.24 -3.07
C ASN A 333 -39.20 2.19 -3.18
N PRO A 334 -38.51 3.33 -3.18
CA PRO A 334 -37.06 3.40 -3.40
C PRO A 334 -36.21 2.78 -2.25
N ASP A 335 -36.85 2.40 -1.13
CA ASP A 335 -36.19 1.70 -0.03
C ASP A 335 -36.20 0.16 -0.21
N GLN A 336 -36.79 -0.35 -1.33
CA GLN A 336 -36.79 -1.76 -1.67
C GLN A 336 -35.93 -2.06 -2.90
N VAL A 337 -35.29 -3.23 -2.86
CA VAL A 337 -34.53 -3.79 -3.98
C VAL A 337 -35.07 -5.15 -4.39
N TRP A 338 -34.88 -5.50 -5.66
CA TRP A 338 -35.25 -6.81 -6.18
C TRP A 338 -34.23 -7.85 -5.76
N TYR A 339 -34.66 -8.90 -5.05
CA TYR A 339 -33.82 -9.98 -4.61
C TYR A 339 -34.58 -11.31 -4.64
N HIS A 340 -34.05 -12.31 -5.34
CA HIS A 340 -34.61 -13.67 -5.43
C HIS A 340 -36.12 -13.71 -5.74
N GLY A 341 -36.57 -12.90 -6.72
CA GLY A 341 -37.97 -12.91 -7.17
C GLY A 341 -38.95 -12.08 -6.33
N ALA A 342 -38.45 -11.28 -5.37
CA ALA A 342 -39.27 -10.44 -4.49
C ALA A 342 -38.65 -9.05 -4.27
N TRP A 343 -39.51 -8.08 -3.93
CA TRP A 343 -39.05 -6.79 -3.40
C TRP A 343 -38.74 -6.95 -1.91
N VAL A 344 -37.52 -6.60 -1.51
CA VAL A 344 -37.00 -6.72 -0.15
C VAL A 344 -36.59 -5.35 0.36
N ASP A 345 -36.95 -5.01 1.60
CA ASP A 345 -36.58 -3.74 2.22
C ASP A 345 -35.09 -3.67 2.50
N MET A 346 -34.45 -2.55 2.11
CA MET A 346 -33.12 -2.22 2.61
C MET A 346 -33.23 -1.76 4.07
N THR A 347 -32.23 -2.12 4.86
CA THR A 347 -32.08 -1.52 6.18
C THR A 347 -31.36 -0.18 6.09
N SER A 348 -31.72 0.77 6.97
CA SER A 348 -31.06 2.07 7.03
C SER A 348 -30.81 2.52 8.45
N ARG A 349 -29.75 3.30 8.65
CA ARG A 349 -29.45 4.00 9.90
C ARG A 349 -28.77 5.33 9.63
N THR A 350 -28.85 6.26 10.57
CA THR A 350 -28.17 7.56 10.52
C THR A 350 -27.02 7.61 11.52
N GLU A 351 -25.94 8.24 11.11
CA GLU A 351 -24.77 8.53 11.94
C GLU A 351 -24.39 10.00 11.86
N GLN A 352 -23.65 10.48 12.87
CA GLN A 352 -23.08 11.81 12.90
C GLN A 352 -21.58 11.74 12.70
N ILE A 353 -21.05 12.56 11.80
CA ILE A 353 -19.61 12.77 11.59
C ILE A 353 -19.26 14.12 12.21
N ASN A 354 -18.47 14.09 13.26
CA ASN A 354 -17.96 15.32 13.87
C ASN A 354 -16.95 15.98 12.95
N VAL A 355 -17.04 17.30 12.82
CA VAL A 355 -16.17 18.09 11.94
C VAL A 355 -15.52 19.22 12.73
N LYS A 356 -14.19 19.35 12.67
CA LYS A 356 -13.45 20.41 13.36
C LYS A 356 -13.89 21.77 12.84
N GLY A 357 -14.37 22.61 13.74
CA GLY A 357 -14.79 23.98 13.45
C GLY A 357 -16.14 24.13 12.78
N GLU A 358 -16.89 23.03 12.57
CA GLU A 358 -18.21 23.03 11.93
C GLU A 358 -19.22 22.19 12.71
N SER A 359 -20.49 22.28 12.32
CA SER A 359 -21.54 21.41 12.85
C SER A 359 -21.35 19.97 12.34
N PRO A 360 -21.74 18.95 13.13
CA PRO A 360 -21.70 17.56 12.67
C PRO A 360 -22.49 17.34 11.37
N VAL A 361 -21.96 16.48 10.51
CA VAL A 361 -22.59 16.08 9.26
C VAL A 361 -23.37 14.79 9.48
N THR A 362 -24.64 14.77 9.08
CA THR A 362 -25.48 13.56 9.13
C THR A 362 -25.21 12.70 7.90
N LEU A 363 -24.96 11.39 8.13
CA LEU A 363 -24.80 10.37 7.10
C LEU A 363 -25.87 9.29 7.28
N THR A 364 -26.62 9.01 6.21
CA THR A 364 -27.52 7.88 6.15
C THR A 364 -26.79 6.71 5.46
N LEU A 365 -26.76 5.56 6.12
CA LEU A 365 -26.13 4.34 5.65
C LEU A 365 -27.20 3.29 5.40
N ARG A 366 -27.30 2.81 4.17
CA ARG A 366 -28.23 1.74 3.77
C ARG A 366 -27.47 0.42 3.58
N GLN A 367 -28.22 -0.67 3.63
CA GLN A 367 -27.71 -2.01 3.35
C GLN A 367 -28.80 -2.82 2.63
N SER A 368 -28.42 -3.46 1.54
CA SER A 368 -29.21 -4.44 0.79
C SER A 368 -28.88 -5.88 1.25
N PRO A 369 -29.56 -6.89 0.74
CA PRO A 369 -29.15 -8.28 0.92
C PRO A 369 -27.73 -8.60 0.41
N HIS A 370 -27.24 -7.89 -0.61
CA HIS A 370 -25.88 -8.08 -1.15
C HIS A 370 -24.78 -7.39 -0.33
N GLY A 371 -25.14 -6.41 0.51
CA GLY A 371 -24.14 -5.72 1.34
C GLY A 371 -24.45 -4.23 1.57
N PRO A 372 -23.50 -3.50 2.17
CA PRO A 372 -23.63 -2.07 2.39
C PRO A 372 -23.68 -1.27 1.09
N ILE A 373 -24.52 -0.23 1.05
CA ILE A 373 -24.62 0.69 -0.10
C ILE A 373 -23.48 1.72 -0.03
N VAL A 374 -22.47 1.56 -0.87
CA VAL A 374 -21.24 2.36 -0.76
C VAL A 374 -21.32 3.73 -1.40
N ASN A 375 -22.20 3.94 -2.38
CA ASN A 375 -22.42 5.25 -2.96
C ASN A 375 -23.26 6.19 -2.08
N ASP A 376 -23.74 5.73 -0.90
CA ASP A 376 -24.24 6.59 0.16
C ASP A 376 -23.15 7.56 0.68
N ALA A 377 -21.87 7.21 0.54
CA ALA A 377 -20.74 8.08 0.83
C ALA A 377 -20.73 9.40 0.02
N LEU A 378 -21.34 9.38 -1.17
CA LEU A 378 -21.47 10.56 -2.03
C LEU A 378 -22.64 11.46 -1.64
N GLY A 379 -23.52 10.99 -0.75
CA GLY A 379 -24.72 11.70 -0.31
C GLY A 379 -24.46 13.16 0.01
N ALA A 380 -25.07 14.05 -0.77
CA ALA A 380 -24.96 15.49 -0.62
C ALA A 380 -25.70 15.94 0.65
N ASN A 381 -25.11 16.92 1.33
CA ASN A 381 -25.87 17.84 2.15
C ASN A 381 -26.66 18.78 1.19
N GLY A 382 -27.70 18.25 0.52
CA GLY A 382 -28.46 19.04 -0.47
C GLY A 382 -29.39 18.20 -1.35
N PRO A 383 -30.35 18.83 -2.05
CA PRO A 383 -31.49 18.17 -2.69
C PRO A 383 -31.16 17.47 -4.02
N GLN A 384 -29.90 17.31 -4.43
CA GLN A 384 -29.55 16.59 -5.66
C GLN A 384 -29.12 15.16 -5.33
N LYS A 385 -29.94 14.18 -5.71
CA LYS A 385 -29.55 12.78 -5.84
C LYS A 385 -28.36 12.69 -6.81
N GLN A 386 -27.21 12.21 -6.37
CA GLN A 386 -26.05 12.04 -7.23
C GLN A 386 -26.08 10.74 -8.05
N SER A 387 -26.87 9.76 -7.65
CA SER A 387 -27.07 8.49 -8.36
C SER A 387 -28.46 7.96 -8.05
N ASP A 388 -29.13 7.40 -9.04
CA ASP A 388 -30.46 6.80 -8.88
C ASP A 388 -30.38 5.34 -8.42
N THR A 389 -29.31 4.65 -8.80
CA THR A 389 -29.09 3.23 -8.49
C THR A 389 -28.23 3.07 -7.25
N PRO A 390 -28.70 2.38 -6.20
CA PRO A 390 -27.86 2.00 -5.08
C PRO A 390 -26.79 0.99 -5.52
N ILE A 391 -25.54 1.22 -5.13
CA ILE A 391 -24.41 0.33 -5.40
C ILE A 391 -24.05 -0.40 -4.10
N ALA A 392 -24.37 -1.67 -4.04
CA ALA A 392 -23.99 -2.55 -2.93
C ALA A 392 -22.54 -3.02 -3.11
N MET A 393 -21.90 -3.31 -2.00
CA MET A 393 -20.56 -3.90 -1.94
C MET A 393 -20.63 -5.25 -1.26
N TRP A 394 -20.37 -6.33 -2.00
CA TRP A 394 -20.01 -7.60 -1.41
C TRP A 394 -18.49 -7.63 -1.18
N TRP A 395 -18.02 -7.98 0.01
CA TRP A 395 -16.60 -7.97 0.31
C TRP A 395 -16.24 -9.13 1.24
N SER A 396 -15.27 -9.97 0.85
CA SER A 396 -14.85 -11.15 1.60
C SER A 396 -14.42 -10.82 3.04
N PHE A 397 -13.84 -9.62 3.26
CA PHE A 397 -13.50 -9.12 4.59
C PHE A 397 -14.70 -9.08 5.54
N LEU A 398 -15.88 -8.70 5.06
CA LEU A 398 -17.10 -8.63 5.86
C LEU A 398 -17.78 -9.99 6.04
N GLU A 399 -17.57 -10.90 5.09
CA GLU A 399 -18.27 -12.18 5.00
C GLU A 399 -17.47 -13.37 5.57
N SER A 400 -16.19 -13.18 5.87
CA SER A 400 -15.30 -14.21 6.40
C SER A 400 -15.11 -14.06 7.91
N ASP A 401 -14.72 -15.15 8.57
CA ASP A 401 -14.33 -15.12 9.99
C ASP A 401 -13.01 -14.36 10.21
N ASN A 402 -12.16 -14.39 9.24
CA ASN A 402 -10.87 -13.72 9.15
C ASN A 402 -10.07 -13.69 10.47
N PRO A 403 -9.65 -14.85 11.04
CA PRO A 403 -8.92 -14.90 12.30
C PRO A 403 -7.48 -14.40 12.16
N ILE A 404 -7.31 -13.22 11.53
CA ILE A 404 -6.02 -12.64 11.14
C ILE A 404 -5.11 -12.39 12.34
N LEU A 405 -5.66 -12.02 13.48
CA LEU A 405 -4.90 -11.81 14.72
C LEU A 405 -4.19 -13.11 15.15
N GLN A 406 -4.94 -14.24 15.17
CA GLN A 406 -4.39 -15.56 15.46
C GLN A 406 -3.41 -16.00 14.37
N GLY A 407 -3.72 -15.73 13.10
CA GLY A 407 -2.86 -16.04 11.96
C GLY A 407 -1.48 -15.42 12.10
N PHE A 408 -1.38 -14.12 12.38
CA PHE A 408 -0.08 -13.45 12.58
C PHE A 408 0.60 -13.83 13.89
N TYR A 409 -0.13 -14.09 14.97
CA TYR A 409 0.44 -14.64 16.19
C TYR A 409 1.14 -15.98 15.93
N GLU A 410 0.54 -16.88 15.18
CA GLU A 410 1.11 -18.17 14.80
C GLU A 410 2.24 -18.03 13.77
N ALA A 411 2.12 -17.15 12.77
CA ALA A 411 3.16 -16.87 11.79
C ALA A 411 4.46 -16.41 12.45
N ASN A 412 4.37 -15.59 13.51
CA ASN A 412 5.52 -15.14 14.29
C ASN A 412 6.24 -16.28 15.05
N ARG A 413 5.71 -17.51 15.02
CA ARG A 413 6.20 -18.73 15.70
C ARG A 413 6.33 -19.93 14.78
N ALA A 414 6.22 -19.73 13.47
CA ALA A 414 6.10 -20.81 12.48
C ALA A 414 7.48 -21.29 11.98
N ASP A 415 8.18 -22.09 12.76
CA ASP A 415 9.52 -22.64 12.47
C ASP A 415 9.52 -23.83 11.48
N THR A 416 8.34 -24.22 10.96
CA THR A 416 8.18 -25.28 9.94
C THR A 416 7.19 -24.84 8.86
N LEU A 417 7.27 -25.51 7.68
CA LEU A 417 6.30 -25.32 6.59
C LEU A 417 4.86 -25.54 7.06
N ASP A 418 4.60 -26.61 7.80
CA ASP A 418 3.25 -26.96 8.28
C ASP A 418 2.67 -25.87 9.20
N LYS A 419 3.48 -25.33 10.08
CA LYS A 419 3.05 -24.23 10.99
C LYS A 419 2.77 -22.96 10.19
N MET A 420 3.61 -22.60 9.23
CA MET A 420 3.40 -21.40 8.42
C MET A 420 2.19 -21.58 7.49
N ARG A 421 1.98 -22.76 6.90
CA ARG A 421 0.77 -23.07 6.09
C ARG A 421 -0.50 -22.92 6.92
N SER A 422 -0.50 -23.46 8.16
CA SER A 422 -1.62 -23.33 9.09
C SER A 422 -1.88 -21.88 9.51
N ALA A 423 -0.85 -21.08 9.67
CA ALA A 423 -0.97 -19.64 9.95
C ALA A 423 -1.54 -18.88 8.74
N ALA A 424 -1.04 -19.20 7.53
CA ALA A 424 -1.50 -18.60 6.27
C ALA A 424 -2.99 -18.85 6.01
N GLU A 425 -3.51 -20.05 6.30
CA GLU A 425 -4.93 -20.39 6.17
C GLU A 425 -5.83 -19.49 7.02
N LYS A 426 -5.32 -18.95 8.13
CA LYS A 426 -6.06 -18.04 9.02
C LYS A 426 -6.06 -16.58 8.55
N ILE A 427 -5.25 -16.24 7.56
CA ILE A 427 -5.21 -14.90 6.96
C ILE A 427 -6.12 -14.92 5.74
N GLN A 428 -7.34 -14.44 5.90
CA GLN A 428 -8.40 -14.58 4.90
C GLN A 428 -8.63 -13.30 4.08
N SER A 429 -8.40 -12.13 4.68
CA SER A 429 -8.43 -10.81 4.04
C SER A 429 -7.57 -9.82 4.85
N PRO A 430 -6.72 -8.99 4.21
CA PRO A 430 -6.46 -8.91 2.77
C PRO A 430 -5.75 -10.14 2.21
N GLY A 431 -5.78 -10.31 0.89
CA GLY A 431 -4.98 -11.32 0.21
C GLY A 431 -3.48 -11.03 0.33
N LEU A 432 -2.71 -11.98 0.87
CA LEU A 432 -1.26 -11.87 1.07
C LEU A 432 -0.52 -13.08 0.53
N ASN A 433 0.53 -12.86 -0.22
CA ASN A 433 1.52 -13.90 -0.51
C ASN A 433 2.54 -13.94 0.62
N ILE A 434 2.69 -15.07 1.27
CA ILE A 434 3.70 -15.32 2.29
C ILE A 434 4.84 -16.09 1.65
N VAL A 435 6.03 -15.50 1.56
CA VAL A 435 7.26 -16.16 1.11
C VAL A 435 8.11 -16.46 2.35
N TYR A 436 8.54 -17.70 2.50
CA TYR A 436 9.11 -18.26 3.72
C TYR A 436 10.42 -19.00 3.43
N ALA A 437 11.33 -18.96 4.38
CA ALA A 437 12.50 -19.80 4.43
C ALA A 437 12.88 -20.15 5.88
N ASN A 438 13.54 -21.30 6.09
CA ASN A 438 14.01 -21.70 7.40
C ASN A 438 15.44 -22.29 7.40
N ALA A 439 16.07 -22.32 8.56
CA ALA A 439 17.42 -22.86 8.76
C ALA A 439 17.50 -24.39 8.55
N ARG A 440 16.37 -25.10 8.50
CA ARG A 440 16.30 -26.54 8.20
C ARG A 440 16.54 -26.84 6.74
N GLY A 441 16.35 -25.84 5.85
CA GLY A 441 16.58 -25.96 4.41
C GLY A 441 15.34 -25.77 3.55
N ASP A 442 14.18 -25.54 4.17
CA ASP A 442 12.92 -25.39 3.48
C ASP A 442 12.70 -23.98 2.96
N ILE A 443 12.03 -23.88 1.81
CA ILE A 443 11.45 -22.66 1.27
C ILE A 443 9.99 -22.91 0.91
N GLY A 444 9.13 -21.90 1.09
CA GLY A 444 7.70 -22.02 0.86
C GLY A 444 7.03 -20.71 0.43
N TRP A 445 5.89 -20.87 -0.23
CA TRP A 445 5.01 -19.77 -0.59
C TRP A 445 3.55 -20.20 -0.53
N TRP A 446 2.71 -19.34 0.05
CA TRP A 446 1.27 -19.51 0.13
C TRP A 446 0.57 -18.19 -0.18
N ALA A 447 -0.40 -18.22 -1.10
CA ALA A 447 -1.33 -17.12 -1.31
C ALA A 447 -2.46 -17.19 -0.27
N ALA A 448 -2.27 -16.49 0.83
CA ALA A 448 -3.21 -16.44 1.94
C ALA A 448 -4.37 -15.51 1.61
N ALA A 449 -5.55 -16.08 1.37
CA ALA A 449 -6.79 -15.38 1.12
C ALA A 449 -7.97 -16.33 1.24
N GLN A 450 -9.16 -15.80 1.48
CA GLN A 450 -10.41 -16.53 1.31
C GLN A 450 -10.97 -16.22 -0.09
N LEU A 451 -10.91 -17.18 -1.00
CA LEU A 451 -11.31 -16.99 -2.40
C LEU A 451 -12.82 -17.23 -2.57
N PRO A 452 -13.59 -16.23 -3.05
CA PRO A 452 -15.03 -16.39 -3.23
C PRO A 452 -15.37 -17.29 -4.42
N MET A 453 -16.38 -18.18 -4.24
CA MET A 453 -16.98 -18.95 -5.33
C MET A 453 -18.12 -18.15 -5.95
N ARG A 454 -17.90 -17.65 -7.15
CA ARG A 454 -18.93 -16.98 -7.96
C ARG A 454 -19.67 -18.00 -8.84
N PRO A 455 -20.90 -17.72 -9.26
CA PRO A 455 -21.61 -18.54 -10.23
C PRO A 455 -20.83 -18.68 -11.54
N GLU A 456 -21.06 -19.78 -12.26
CA GLU A 456 -20.38 -20.03 -13.54
C GLU A 456 -20.69 -18.92 -14.56
N GLY A 457 -19.66 -18.46 -15.28
CA GLY A 457 -19.76 -17.44 -16.30
C GLY A 457 -19.80 -15.99 -15.81
N VAL A 458 -19.70 -15.75 -14.50
CA VAL A 458 -19.60 -14.39 -13.94
C VAL A 458 -18.21 -13.82 -14.19
N ASN A 459 -18.17 -12.62 -14.76
CA ASN A 459 -16.95 -11.84 -14.89
C ASN A 459 -16.93 -10.72 -13.83
N PRO A 460 -16.15 -10.82 -12.74
CA PRO A 460 -16.16 -9.87 -11.65
C PRO A 460 -15.41 -8.57 -11.94
N THR A 461 -14.83 -8.39 -13.11
CA THR A 461 -14.25 -7.11 -13.54
C THR A 461 -15.30 -6.05 -13.79
N PHE A 462 -16.54 -6.45 -13.97
CA PHE A 462 -17.68 -5.58 -14.23
C PHE A 462 -18.58 -5.50 -12.99
N ILE A 463 -19.25 -4.34 -12.85
CA ILE A 463 -20.33 -4.19 -11.86
C ILE A 463 -21.42 -5.23 -12.17
N LEU A 464 -21.83 -5.99 -11.17
CA LEU A 464 -22.81 -7.05 -11.29
C LEU A 464 -24.24 -6.51 -11.19
N ASP A 465 -25.20 -7.19 -11.87
CA ASP A 465 -26.63 -6.88 -11.79
C ASP A 465 -27.24 -7.54 -10.54
N GLY A 466 -27.62 -6.73 -9.55
CA GLY A 466 -28.21 -7.19 -8.29
C GLY A 466 -29.60 -7.84 -8.44
N SER A 467 -30.25 -7.69 -9.60
CA SER A 467 -31.51 -8.42 -9.88
C SER A 467 -31.28 -9.85 -10.39
N SER A 468 -30.03 -10.24 -10.64
CA SER A 468 -29.60 -11.55 -11.12
C SER A 468 -28.96 -12.38 -10.00
N GLU A 469 -29.25 -13.68 -9.97
CA GLU A 469 -28.56 -14.63 -9.08
C GLU A 469 -27.04 -14.74 -9.34
N GLN A 470 -26.55 -14.13 -10.41
CA GLN A 470 -25.11 -14.05 -10.70
C GLN A 470 -24.37 -13.10 -9.76
N ALA A 471 -25.07 -12.19 -9.08
CA ALA A 471 -24.51 -11.35 -8.03
C ALA A 471 -24.22 -12.11 -6.74
N ASP A 472 -24.86 -13.26 -6.54
CA ASP A 472 -24.68 -14.09 -5.36
C ASP A 472 -23.30 -14.76 -5.29
N LYS A 473 -22.96 -15.25 -4.13
CA LYS A 473 -21.75 -16.05 -3.89
C LYS A 473 -22.13 -17.43 -3.36
N ASN A 474 -21.46 -18.45 -3.87
CA ASN A 474 -21.65 -19.85 -3.50
C ASN A 474 -20.75 -20.30 -2.34
N GLY A 475 -20.30 -19.36 -1.50
CA GLY A 475 -19.34 -19.58 -0.43
C GLY A 475 -17.90 -19.34 -0.87
N PHE A 476 -16.95 -20.08 -0.31
CA PHE A 476 -15.53 -19.91 -0.53
C PHE A 476 -14.85 -21.23 -0.90
N TYR A 477 -13.78 -21.12 -1.69
CA TYR A 477 -12.92 -22.26 -1.96
C TYR A 477 -12.13 -22.69 -0.72
N PRO A 478 -11.81 -23.99 -0.55
CA PRO A 478 -10.90 -24.41 0.51
C PRO A 478 -9.51 -23.88 0.28
N PHE A 479 -8.77 -23.60 1.34
CA PHE A 479 -7.41 -23.03 1.27
C PHE A 479 -6.44 -23.87 0.40
N SER A 480 -6.65 -25.18 0.33
CA SER A 480 -5.87 -26.08 -0.54
C SER A 480 -5.99 -25.76 -2.03
N ALA A 481 -7.01 -25.00 -2.45
CA ALA A 481 -7.17 -24.53 -3.83
C ALA A 481 -6.35 -23.26 -4.11
N ASN A 482 -5.90 -22.54 -3.08
CA ASN A 482 -5.11 -21.33 -3.24
C ASN A 482 -3.74 -21.64 -3.85
N PRO A 483 -3.16 -20.73 -4.65
CA PRO A 483 -1.80 -20.83 -5.11
C PRO A 483 -0.82 -21.03 -3.94
N GLN A 484 0.02 -22.04 -4.04
CA GLN A 484 1.00 -22.39 -3.01
C GLN A 484 2.10 -23.31 -3.56
N GLU A 485 3.27 -23.25 -2.97
CA GLU A 485 4.41 -24.03 -3.41
C GLU A 485 5.41 -24.27 -2.26
N GLU A 486 5.88 -25.47 -2.11
CA GLU A 486 6.85 -25.86 -1.07
C GLU A 486 8.01 -26.63 -1.71
N ASN A 487 9.23 -26.22 -1.41
CA ASN A 487 10.47 -26.86 -1.88
C ASN A 487 10.46 -27.20 -3.37
N PRO A 488 10.18 -26.24 -4.28
CA PRO A 488 10.12 -26.52 -5.70
C PRO A 488 11.47 -27.03 -6.24
N ALA A 489 11.41 -27.96 -7.20
CA ALA A 489 12.60 -28.58 -7.79
C ALA A 489 13.58 -27.59 -8.43
N ARG A 490 13.08 -26.43 -8.90
CA ARG A 490 13.93 -25.35 -9.44
C ARG A 490 14.79 -24.66 -8.36
N GLY A 491 14.51 -24.87 -7.07
CA GLY A 491 15.29 -24.37 -5.95
C GLY A 491 15.14 -22.88 -5.65
N TYR A 492 14.09 -22.24 -6.14
CA TYR A 492 13.75 -20.85 -5.78
C TYR A 492 12.27 -20.55 -5.97
N ILE A 493 11.80 -19.51 -5.26
CA ILE A 493 10.44 -18.97 -5.32
C ILE A 493 10.54 -17.46 -5.58
N VAL A 494 9.66 -16.91 -6.42
CA VAL A 494 9.52 -15.47 -6.67
C VAL A 494 8.06 -15.07 -6.55
N SER A 495 7.81 -14.00 -5.84
CA SER A 495 6.50 -13.32 -5.76
C SER A 495 6.68 -11.82 -6.00
N ALA A 496 6.05 -11.29 -7.04
CA ALA A 496 6.12 -9.88 -7.43
C ALA A 496 4.76 -9.36 -7.95
N ASN A 497 3.68 -9.79 -7.32
CA ASN A 497 2.29 -9.38 -7.55
C ASN A 497 1.72 -9.74 -8.94
N PHE A 498 2.38 -10.58 -9.72
CA PHE A 498 1.83 -11.11 -10.97
C PHE A 498 0.78 -12.20 -10.67
N GLN A 499 -0.05 -12.49 -11.66
CA GLN A 499 -1.09 -13.52 -11.52
C GLN A 499 -0.47 -14.88 -11.22
N PRO A 500 -0.82 -15.51 -10.09
CA PRO A 500 -0.29 -16.82 -9.73
C PRO A 500 -1.09 -17.96 -10.38
N VAL A 501 -0.46 -19.14 -10.43
CA VAL A 501 -1.10 -20.38 -10.89
C VAL A 501 -1.62 -21.16 -9.69
N SER A 502 -2.91 -21.52 -9.69
CA SER A 502 -3.50 -22.41 -8.69
C SER A 502 -3.02 -23.86 -8.89
N PRO A 503 -2.83 -24.65 -7.81
CA PRO A 503 -2.54 -26.09 -7.90
C PRO A 503 -3.58 -26.89 -8.67
N THR A 504 -4.82 -26.41 -8.69
CA THR A 504 -5.94 -27.06 -9.42
C THR A 504 -6.06 -26.59 -10.87
N GLY A 505 -5.24 -25.64 -11.31
CA GLY A 505 -5.37 -24.99 -12.62
C GLY A 505 -6.55 -23.99 -12.68
N MET A 506 -7.16 -23.69 -11.55
CA MET A 506 -8.24 -22.68 -11.47
C MET A 506 -7.66 -21.29 -11.74
N GLU A 507 -8.31 -20.54 -12.63
CA GLU A 507 -8.04 -19.12 -12.81
C GLU A 507 -8.60 -18.34 -11.63
N ILE A 508 -7.79 -17.45 -11.06
CA ILE A 508 -8.17 -16.64 -9.92
C ILE A 508 -8.32 -15.18 -10.40
N PRO A 509 -9.55 -14.65 -10.44
CA PRO A 509 -9.77 -13.26 -10.77
C PRO A 509 -9.00 -12.33 -9.82
N GLY A 510 -8.47 -11.22 -10.35
CA GLY A 510 -7.72 -10.26 -9.56
C GLY A 510 -7.23 -9.07 -10.39
N TYR A 511 -6.57 -8.14 -9.68
CA TYR A 511 -6.05 -6.90 -10.24
C TYR A 511 -4.52 -6.90 -10.23
N TYR A 512 -3.96 -7.93 -10.84
CA TYR A 512 -2.53 -8.24 -10.77
C TYR A 512 -1.66 -7.20 -11.47
N ASN A 513 -0.44 -7.02 -10.95
CA ASN A 513 0.59 -6.28 -11.66
C ASN A 513 1.08 -7.06 -12.88
N LEU A 514 1.70 -6.36 -13.82
CA LEU A 514 2.46 -6.99 -14.90
C LEU A 514 3.53 -7.93 -14.34
N ALA A 515 3.86 -8.96 -15.13
CA ALA A 515 4.87 -9.93 -14.73
C ALA A 515 6.32 -9.44 -14.95
N GLU A 516 6.56 -8.19 -15.35
CA GLU A 516 7.88 -7.69 -15.76
C GLU A 516 8.93 -7.80 -14.66
N ARG A 517 8.59 -7.36 -13.43
CA ARG A 517 9.47 -7.52 -12.27
C ARG A 517 9.72 -9.01 -11.96
N GLY A 518 8.66 -9.80 -11.96
CA GLY A 518 8.76 -11.25 -11.75
C GLY A 518 9.59 -11.94 -12.81
N ARG A 519 9.43 -11.61 -14.10
CA ARG A 519 10.24 -12.17 -15.20
C ARG A 519 11.71 -11.81 -15.04
N GLN A 520 12.02 -10.58 -14.66
CA GLN A 520 13.38 -10.13 -14.45
C GLN A 520 14.05 -10.87 -13.29
N LEU A 521 13.36 -11.01 -12.17
CA LEU A 521 13.85 -11.77 -11.01
C LEU A 521 14.00 -13.26 -11.37
N ASN A 522 13.01 -13.86 -12.02
CA ASN A 522 13.08 -15.25 -12.47
C ASN A 522 14.25 -15.49 -13.43
N ARG A 523 14.48 -14.61 -14.40
CA ARG A 523 15.59 -14.72 -15.36
C ARG A 523 16.94 -14.83 -14.66
N GLN A 524 17.16 -14.00 -13.62
CA GLN A 524 18.41 -14.00 -12.87
C GLN A 524 18.48 -15.19 -11.91
N LEU A 525 17.41 -15.48 -11.17
CA LEU A 525 17.38 -16.58 -10.21
C LEU A 525 17.40 -17.97 -10.89
N SER A 526 16.99 -18.08 -12.15
CA SER A 526 17.05 -19.33 -12.93
C SER A 526 18.46 -19.71 -13.38
N ASP A 527 19.42 -18.80 -13.37
CA ASP A 527 20.81 -19.08 -13.71
C ASP A 527 21.43 -20.01 -12.66
N ASP A 528 21.60 -21.27 -12.99
CA ASP A 528 22.12 -22.31 -12.09
C ASP A 528 23.63 -22.27 -11.88
N THR A 529 24.34 -21.43 -12.64
CA THR A 529 25.77 -21.16 -12.45
C THR A 529 26.04 -20.19 -11.30
N VAL A 530 25.04 -19.40 -10.90
CA VAL A 530 25.14 -18.44 -9.81
C VAL A 530 24.88 -19.12 -8.48
N LYS A 531 25.78 -18.91 -7.51
CA LYS A 531 25.57 -19.21 -6.10
C LYS A 531 25.22 -17.92 -5.35
N TRP A 532 23.99 -17.86 -4.88
CA TRP A 532 23.42 -16.66 -4.26
C TRP A 532 23.98 -16.43 -2.86
N ASN A 533 24.18 -15.16 -2.51
CA ASN A 533 24.56 -14.69 -1.18
C ASN A 533 23.97 -13.30 -0.96
N LEU A 534 24.17 -12.69 0.21
CA LEU A 534 23.63 -11.35 0.52
C LEU A 534 24.14 -10.29 -0.46
N GLU A 535 25.44 -10.33 -0.82
CA GLU A 535 26.03 -9.28 -1.65
C GLU A 535 25.54 -9.32 -3.10
N ASN A 536 25.44 -10.51 -3.73
CA ASN A 536 24.94 -10.59 -5.10
C ASN A 536 23.41 -10.53 -5.22
N SER A 537 22.69 -10.56 -4.08
CA SER A 537 21.24 -10.35 -4.01
C SER A 537 20.86 -8.86 -3.98
N LYS A 538 21.75 -7.97 -3.52
CA LYS A 538 21.49 -6.52 -3.52
C LYS A 538 21.18 -5.95 -4.91
N PRO A 539 21.95 -6.24 -5.98
CA PRO A 539 21.66 -5.78 -7.33
C PRO A 539 20.31 -6.25 -7.88
N LEU A 540 19.81 -7.44 -7.44
CA LEU A 540 18.47 -7.89 -7.82
C LEU A 540 17.40 -6.97 -7.25
N GLN A 541 17.50 -6.65 -5.97
CA GLN A 541 16.55 -5.80 -5.26
C GLN A 541 16.63 -4.34 -5.71
N LEU A 542 17.82 -3.89 -6.10
CA LEU A 542 18.10 -2.52 -6.56
C LEU A 542 18.02 -2.35 -8.09
N GLY A 543 17.57 -3.37 -8.82
CA GLY A 543 17.48 -3.34 -10.27
C GLY A 543 16.56 -2.23 -10.80
N THR A 544 17.05 -1.45 -11.76
CA THR A 544 16.37 -0.27 -12.32
C THR A 544 16.09 -0.38 -13.82
N ARG A 545 16.29 -1.56 -14.40
CA ARG A 545 16.02 -1.83 -15.81
C ARG A 545 14.69 -2.57 -15.98
N THR A 546 13.95 -2.23 -17.03
CA THR A 546 12.71 -2.92 -17.41
C THR A 546 12.68 -3.23 -18.90
N ASP A 547 12.04 -4.36 -19.25
CA ASP A 547 11.70 -4.73 -20.61
C ASP A 547 10.32 -4.17 -21.04
N TYR A 548 9.57 -3.55 -20.12
CA TYR A 548 8.26 -2.95 -20.39
C TYR A 548 8.31 -1.86 -21.45
N ALA A 549 9.28 -0.95 -21.32
CA ALA A 549 9.48 0.12 -22.31
C ALA A 549 9.73 -0.43 -23.72
N ALA A 550 10.49 -1.52 -23.84
CA ALA A 550 10.77 -2.14 -25.13
C ALA A 550 9.50 -2.71 -25.80
N GLN A 551 8.54 -3.21 -25.04
CA GLN A 551 7.27 -3.71 -25.58
C GLN A 551 6.44 -2.59 -26.25
N ILE A 552 6.57 -1.37 -25.77
CA ILE A 552 5.91 -0.18 -26.33
C ILE A 552 6.73 0.45 -27.45
N LEU A 553 8.05 0.62 -27.23
CA LEU A 553 8.92 1.31 -28.18
C LEU A 553 9.18 0.48 -29.46
N THR A 554 9.31 -0.84 -29.37
CA THR A 554 9.58 -1.71 -30.53
C THR A 554 8.58 -1.51 -31.67
N PRO A 555 7.24 -1.51 -31.43
CA PRO A 555 6.28 -1.22 -32.50
C PRO A 555 6.18 0.26 -32.86
N LEU A 556 6.51 1.21 -31.96
CA LEU A 556 6.29 2.65 -32.18
C LEU A 556 7.50 3.39 -32.75
N ILE A 557 8.74 2.96 -32.53
CA ILE A 557 9.94 3.60 -33.09
C ILE A 557 9.89 3.66 -34.63
N PRO A 558 9.50 2.61 -35.37
CA PRO A 558 9.33 2.71 -36.83
C PRO A 558 8.27 3.72 -37.26
N VAL A 559 7.19 3.86 -36.46
CA VAL A 559 6.16 4.89 -36.70
C VAL A 559 6.73 6.27 -36.50
N LEU A 560 7.38 6.52 -35.36
CA LEU A 560 8.00 7.81 -35.05
C LEU A 560 9.03 8.23 -36.11
N ARG A 561 9.91 7.33 -36.56
CA ARG A 561 10.89 7.59 -37.62
C ARG A 561 10.23 8.01 -38.95
N ARG A 562 9.00 7.56 -39.20
CA ARG A 562 8.23 7.92 -40.40
C ARG A 562 7.56 9.28 -40.27
N VAL A 563 7.09 9.64 -39.08
CA VAL A 563 6.23 10.83 -38.88
C VAL A 563 6.96 12.04 -38.30
N VAL A 564 8.11 11.87 -37.65
CA VAL A 564 8.94 12.96 -37.11
C VAL A 564 9.90 13.46 -38.19
N SER A 565 9.71 14.70 -38.58
CA SER A 565 10.48 15.33 -39.71
C SER A 565 11.48 16.37 -39.22
N GLU A 566 11.31 16.95 -38.06
CA GLU A 566 12.15 18.00 -37.50
C GLU A 566 13.51 17.42 -37.05
N PRO A 567 14.65 17.95 -37.56
CA PRO A 567 15.98 17.37 -37.31
C PRO A 567 16.31 17.26 -35.83
N GLU A 568 16.00 18.30 -35.04
CA GLU A 568 16.27 18.30 -33.58
C GLU A 568 15.45 17.25 -32.83
N GLU A 569 14.21 17.02 -33.22
CA GLU A 569 13.36 16.00 -32.63
C GLU A 569 13.72 14.58 -33.09
N HIS A 570 14.27 14.48 -34.30
CA HIS A 570 14.79 13.20 -34.78
C HIS A 570 16.02 12.76 -33.98
N ASP A 571 16.94 13.68 -33.59
CA ASP A 571 18.04 13.33 -32.71
C ASP A 571 17.57 12.85 -31.32
N LEU A 572 16.52 13.45 -30.78
CA LEU A 572 15.89 13.00 -29.52
C LEU A 572 15.24 11.61 -29.69
N LEU A 573 14.58 11.37 -30.82
CA LEU A 573 14.01 10.07 -31.15
C LEU A 573 15.08 8.98 -31.21
N GLU A 574 16.21 9.22 -31.83
CA GLU A 574 17.31 8.24 -31.88
C GLU A 574 17.95 8.00 -30.50
N ARG A 575 18.01 9.01 -29.63
CA ARG A 575 18.38 8.81 -28.22
C ARG A 575 17.38 7.87 -27.50
N LEU A 576 16.08 8.07 -27.71
CA LEU A 576 15.05 7.18 -27.16
C LEU A 576 15.16 5.77 -27.75
N ALA A 577 15.36 5.64 -29.05
CA ALA A 577 15.49 4.33 -29.71
C ALA A 577 16.73 3.54 -29.25
N ALA A 578 17.81 4.24 -28.86
CA ALA A 578 19.02 3.63 -28.32
C ALA A 578 18.96 3.35 -26.82
N TRP A 579 17.94 3.84 -26.12
CA TRP A 579 17.81 3.65 -24.68
C TRP A 579 17.45 2.19 -24.34
N ASN A 580 18.12 1.65 -23.34
CA ASN A 580 18.05 0.23 -22.97
C ASN A 580 17.02 -0.09 -21.87
N GLY A 581 16.17 0.86 -21.48
CA GLY A 581 15.20 0.66 -20.41
C GLY A 581 15.76 0.87 -18.98
N GLU A 582 16.95 1.46 -18.85
CA GLU A 582 17.59 1.73 -17.56
C GLU A 582 17.14 3.07 -16.96
N TYR A 583 16.60 3.02 -15.74
CA TYR A 583 16.11 4.18 -14.99
C TYR A 583 17.13 4.66 -13.94
N SER A 584 18.36 4.93 -14.39
CA SER A 584 19.36 5.62 -13.57
C SER A 584 19.03 7.10 -13.44
N VAL A 585 19.51 7.77 -12.40
CA VAL A 585 19.26 9.20 -12.16
C VAL A 585 19.75 10.11 -13.31
N ASP A 586 20.75 9.67 -14.06
CA ASP A 586 21.31 10.42 -15.20
C ASP A 586 20.63 10.10 -16.54
N SER A 587 19.64 9.20 -16.57
CA SER A 587 18.99 8.75 -17.79
C SER A 587 18.11 9.85 -18.42
N VAL A 588 18.47 10.30 -19.61
CA VAL A 588 17.63 11.17 -20.45
C VAL A 588 16.55 10.36 -21.17
N GLY A 589 16.88 9.13 -21.58
CA GLY A 589 15.93 8.22 -22.25
C GLY A 589 14.72 7.89 -21.37
N ALA A 590 14.91 7.71 -20.07
CA ALA A 590 13.82 7.50 -19.13
C ALA A 590 12.84 8.68 -19.08
N THR A 591 13.35 9.91 -19.04
CA THR A 591 12.53 11.13 -19.02
C THR A 591 11.76 11.29 -20.34
N LEU A 592 12.43 11.09 -21.49
CA LEU A 592 11.78 11.13 -22.80
C LEU A 592 10.67 10.07 -22.92
N PHE A 593 10.96 8.83 -22.52
CA PHE A 593 10.00 7.75 -22.58
C PHE A 593 8.76 8.03 -21.74
N ASN A 594 8.91 8.43 -20.48
CA ASN A 594 7.78 8.63 -19.58
C ASN A 594 6.91 9.82 -20.02
N GLN A 595 7.52 10.91 -20.51
CA GLN A 595 6.72 12.02 -21.02
C GLN A 595 6.00 11.65 -22.31
N PHE A 596 6.65 10.93 -23.23
CA PHE A 596 6.02 10.43 -24.44
C PHE A 596 4.88 9.47 -24.10
N LEU A 597 5.11 8.54 -23.16
CA LEU A 597 4.09 7.57 -22.72
C LEU A 597 2.85 8.27 -22.15
N PHE A 598 3.04 9.27 -21.29
CA PHE A 598 1.92 10.06 -20.76
C PHE A 598 1.16 10.79 -21.88
N ASN A 599 1.86 11.49 -22.76
CA ASN A 599 1.19 12.21 -23.85
C ASN A 599 0.47 11.27 -24.81
N LEU A 600 1.04 10.07 -25.06
CA LEU A 600 0.37 9.03 -25.84
C LEU A 600 -0.92 8.57 -25.15
N THR A 601 -0.85 8.29 -23.85
CA THR A 601 -1.99 7.88 -23.05
C THR A 601 -3.08 8.95 -23.02
N ASP A 602 -2.70 10.20 -22.84
CA ASP A 602 -3.62 11.36 -22.87
C ASP A 602 -4.32 11.48 -24.22
N GLN A 603 -3.58 11.41 -25.34
CA GLN A 603 -4.14 11.51 -26.69
C GLN A 603 -5.06 10.35 -27.06
N VAL A 604 -4.88 9.16 -26.45
CA VAL A 604 -5.62 7.95 -26.84
C VAL A 604 -6.83 7.69 -25.96
N PHE A 605 -6.72 7.90 -24.66
CA PHE A 605 -7.77 7.49 -23.72
C PHE A 605 -8.61 8.66 -23.23
N HIS A 606 -8.04 9.87 -23.18
CA HIS A 606 -8.73 11.01 -22.61
C HIS A 606 -9.81 11.59 -23.56
N ASP A 607 -9.71 11.33 -24.84
CA ASP A 607 -10.72 11.73 -25.81
C ASP A 607 -12.01 10.90 -25.74
N GLU A 608 -11.94 9.67 -25.22
CA GLU A 608 -13.08 8.77 -25.06
C GLU A 608 -13.61 8.72 -23.61
N LEU A 609 -12.81 9.17 -22.63
CA LEU A 609 -13.13 9.15 -21.21
C LEU A 609 -13.30 10.58 -20.68
N SER A 610 -14.21 10.77 -19.73
CA SER A 610 -14.24 12.04 -18.97
C SER A 610 -12.96 12.25 -18.17
N ASP A 611 -12.64 13.51 -17.80
CA ASP A 611 -11.48 13.85 -16.96
C ASP A 611 -11.36 12.96 -15.72
N GLY A 612 -12.48 12.67 -15.07
CA GLY A 612 -12.52 11.83 -13.87
C GLY A 612 -12.24 10.36 -14.17
N MET A 613 -12.81 9.81 -15.25
CA MET A 613 -12.57 8.42 -15.67
C MET A 613 -11.13 8.24 -16.17
N PHE A 614 -10.60 9.21 -16.88
CA PHE A 614 -9.21 9.21 -17.31
C PHE A 614 -8.26 9.22 -16.09
N THR A 615 -8.52 10.10 -15.12
CA THR A 615 -7.76 10.12 -13.86
C THR A 615 -7.84 8.78 -13.14
N THR A 616 -9.01 8.15 -13.12
CA THR A 616 -9.20 6.81 -12.56
C THR A 616 -8.38 5.75 -13.30
N LEU A 617 -8.42 5.76 -14.64
CA LEU A 617 -7.62 4.84 -15.47
C LEU A 617 -6.13 4.91 -15.13
N LEU A 618 -5.57 6.13 -15.05
CA LEU A 618 -4.16 6.35 -14.70
C LEU A 618 -3.77 5.80 -13.33
N SER A 619 -4.74 5.59 -12.44
CA SER A 619 -4.53 5.04 -11.09
C SER A 619 -4.73 3.52 -11.00
N THR A 620 -5.06 2.85 -12.10
CA THR A 620 -5.30 1.40 -12.16
C THR A 620 -4.16 0.66 -12.85
N ARG A 621 -4.08 -0.67 -12.64
CA ARG A 621 -3.15 -1.55 -13.39
C ARG A 621 -3.59 -1.78 -14.84
N LEU A 622 -4.80 -1.38 -15.19
CA LEU A 622 -5.34 -1.52 -16.54
C LEU A 622 -4.52 -0.75 -17.58
N ILE A 623 -4.02 0.44 -17.23
CA ILE A 623 -3.23 1.23 -18.17
C ILE A 623 -1.89 0.55 -18.50
N ASP A 624 -1.27 -0.09 -17.51
CA ASP A 624 -0.02 -0.82 -17.72
C ASP A 624 -0.20 -2.02 -18.66
N LEU A 625 -1.35 -2.70 -18.55
CA LEU A 625 -1.73 -3.81 -19.43
C LEU A 625 -2.06 -3.33 -20.85
N ALA A 626 -2.76 -2.20 -20.96
CA ALA A 626 -3.27 -1.70 -22.21
C ALA A 626 -2.19 -1.16 -23.15
N LEU A 627 -1.21 -0.43 -22.63
CA LEU A 627 -0.26 0.31 -23.46
C LEU A 627 0.62 -0.56 -24.39
N PRO A 628 1.20 -1.70 -23.94
CA PRO A 628 1.94 -2.57 -24.87
C PRO A 628 1.07 -3.17 -25.97
N ARG A 629 -0.18 -3.55 -25.65
CA ARG A 629 -1.14 -4.09 -26.62
C ARG A 629 -1.61 -3.04 -27.61
N LEU A 630 -1.94 -1.85 -27.13
CA LEU A 630 -2.27 -0.72 -27.96
C LEU A 630 -1.15 -0.38 -28.94
N ALA A 631 0.10 -0.31 -28.45
CA ALA A 631 1.25 -0.02 -29.30
C ALA A 631 1.41 -1.04 -30.45
N ALA A 632 1.12 -2.31 -30.17
CA ALA A 632 1.21 -3.39 -31.15
C ALA A 632 0.03 -3.44 -32.12
N ASP A 633 -1.16 -2.98 -31.73
CA ASP A 633 -2.39 -3.03 -32.52
C ASP A 633 -2.65 -1.70 -33.25
N ALA A 634 -2.28 -1.65 -34.54
CA ALA A 634 -2.48 -0.46 -35.37
C ALA A 634 -3.96 -0.15 -35.67
N ASP A 635 -4.81 -1.15 -35.55
CA ASP A 635 -6.24 -1.08 -35.92
C ASP A 635 -7.14 -0.93 -34.68
N SER A 636 -6.58 -0.74 -33.50
CA SER A 636 -7.36 -0.53 -32.29
C SER A 636 -8.30 0.67 -32.42
N PRO A 637 -9.57 0.55 -32.01
CA PRO A 637 -10.50 1.68 -32.06
C PRO A 637 -10.05 2.87 -31.19
N TRP A 638 -9.21 2.64 -30.19
CA TRP A 638 -8.66 3.67 -29.33
C TRP A 638 -7.78 4.71 -30.05
N TRP A 639 -7.29 4.43 -31.26
CA TRP A 639 -6.50 5.41 -32.02
C TRP A 639 -7.36 6.52 -32.64
N ASN A 640 -8.66 6.34 -32.72
CA ASN A 640 -9.57 7.27 -33.39
C ASN A 640 -10.41 8.05 -32.36
N ASN A 641 -10.21 9.34 -32.29
CA ASN A 641 -11.03 10.24 -31.50
C ASN A 641 -12.46 10.28 -32.03
N ARG A 642 -13.43 9.76 -31.26
CA ARG A 642 -14.86 9.72 -31.67
C ARG A 642 -15.53 11.10 -31.82
N HIS A 643 -14.92 12.13 -31.29
CA HIS A 643 -15.41 13.50 -31.29
C HIS A 643 -14.79 14.34 -32.41
N SER A 644 -13.77 13.85 -33.10
CA SER A 644 -13.17 14.52 -34.26
C SER A 644 -14.01 14.28 -35.54
N ARG A 645 -13.86 15.19 -36.52
CA ARG A 645 -14.57 15.07 -37.82
C ARG A 645 -13.85 14.10 -38.78
N GLU A 646 -12.55 14.03 -38.69
CA GLU A 646 -11.68 13.21 -39.52
C GLU A 646 -11.20 12.00 -38.71
N PRO A 647 -11.25 10.79 -39.30
CA PRO A 647 -10.70 9.61 -38.62
C PRO A 647 -9.21 9.80 -38.34
N GLU A 648 -8.83 9.53 -37.08
CA GLU A 648 -7.44 9.56 -36.66
C GLU A 648 -6.82 8.17 -36.71
N THR A 649 -5.52 8.12 -36.88
CA THR A 649 -4.77 6.88 -37.01
C THR A 649 -3.64 6.84 -35.96
N ARG A 650 -3.13 5.63 -35.69
CA ARG A 650 -1.95 5.47 -34.81
C ARG A 650 -0.82 6.44 -35.18
N ASP A 651 -0.52 6.60 -36.46
CA ASP A 651 0.55 7.46 -36.95
C ASP A 651 0.31 8.93 -36.57
N ASN A 652 -0.90 9.43 -36.72
CA ASN A 652 -1.27 10.81 -36.38
C ASN A 652 -1.16 11.04 -34.88
N THR A 653 -1.74 10.14 -34.08
CA THR A 653 -1.76 10.24 -32.61
C THR A 653 -0.37 10.15 -32.03
N VAL A 654 0.46 9.20 -32.50
CA VAL A 654 1.84 9.03 -32.08
C VAL A 654 2.69 10.27 -32.41
N LYS A 655 2.48 10.89 -33.58
CA LYS A 655 3.15 12.15 -33.96
C LYS A 655 2.79 13.29 -33.00
N VAL A 656 1.50 13.50 -32.74
CA VAL A 656 1.02 14.57 -31.84
C VAL A 656 1.57 14.35 -30.43
N ALA A 657 1.51 13.12 -29.89
CA ALA A 657 2.04 12.77 -28.58
C ALA A 657 3.54 13.04 -28.47
N TRP A 658 4.32 12.73 -29.49
CA TRP A 658 5.77 12.99 -29.49
C TRP A 658 6.09 14.50 -29.44
N HIS A 659 5.48 15.30 -30.32
CA HIS A 659 5.70 16.75 -30.31
C HIS A 659 5.27 17.40 -28.99
N ALA A 660 4.14 16.96 -28.42
CA ALA A 660 3.66 17.44 -27.14
C ALA A 660 4.66 17.09 -26.02
N ALA A 661 5.21 15.88 -26.02
CA ALA A 661 6.19 15.42 -25.03
C ALA A 661 7.48 16.26 -25.09
N VAL A 662 8.06 16.44 -26.28
CA VAL A 662 9.28 17.24 -26.46
C VAL A 662 9.03 18.70 -26.07
N SER A 663 7.91 19.29 -26.48
CA SER A 663 7.53 20.66 -26.11
C SER A 663 7.41 20.84 -24.61
N HIS A 664 6.76 19.90 -23.92
CA HIS A 664 6.59 19.93 -22.47
C HIS A 664 7.94 19.89 -21.74
N LEU A 665 8.83 18.95 -22.12
CA LEU A 665 10.15 18.83 -21.50
C LEU A 665 11.02 20.06 -21.75
N ARG A 666 10.98 20.65 -22.98
CA ARG A 666 11.65 21.92 -23.26
C ARG A 666 11.16 23.05 -22.37
N SER A 667 9.86 23.12 -22.12
CA SER A 667 9.26 24.16 -21.27
C SER A 667 9.69 24.05 -19.80
N LEU A 668 9.88 22.82 -19.30
CA LEU A 668 10.26 22.56 -17.90
C LEU A 668 11.76 22.61 -17.65
N TYR A 669 12.55 22.01 -18.55
CA TYR A 669 13.98 21.76 -18.31
C TYR A 669 14.91 22.53 -19.26
N GLY A 670 14.37 23.34 -20.17
CA GLY A 670 15.14 24.15 -21.11
C GLY A 670 15.49 23.41 -22.40
N GLN A 671 16.25 24.13 -23.28
CA GLN A 671 16.52 23.66 -24.64
C GLN A 671 17.61 22.59 -24.74
N ASN A 672 18.41 22.39 -23.67
CA ASN A 672 19.51 21.42 -23.69
C ASN A 672 18.97 20.05 -23.21
N PRO A 673 18.83 19.02 -24.09
CA PRO A 673 18.31 17.71 -23.70
C PRO A 673 19.18 16.95 -22.69
N ASP A 674 20.50 17.29 -22.61
CA ASP A 674 21.39 16.65 -21.62
C ASP A 674 21.03 17.02 -20.17
N GLU A 675 20.23 18.09 -20.00
CA GLU A 675 19.68 18.51 -18.72
C GLU A 675 18.39 17.78 -18.32
N TRP A 676 17.79 16.97 -19.21
CA TRP A 676 16.53 16.27 -18.98
C TRP A 676 16.73 14.93 -18.28
N THR A 677 17.52 14.94 -17.23
CA THR A 677 17.88 13.72 -16.50
C THR A 677 16.73 13.22 -15.64
N TRP A 678 16.64 11.88 -15.49
CA TRP A 678 15.60 11.24 -14.70
C TRP A 678 15.56 11.73 -13.25
N GLY A 679 16.72 11.81 -12.58
CA GLY A 679 16.78 12.26 -11.18
C GLY A 679 16.40 13.74 -10.96
N LYS A 680 16.38 14.56 -12.02
CA LYS A 680 15.85 15.94 -11.96
C LYS A 680 14.33 15.97 -12.02
N ALA A 681 13.76 15.04 -12.77
CA ALA A 681 12.31 14.91 -12.97
C ALA A 681 11.64 13.98 -11.97
N HIS A 682 12.38 13.04 -11.38
CA HIS A 682 11.88 11.98 -10.51
C HIS A 682 12.56 12.05 -9.15
N THR A 683 11.85 12.61 -8.18
CA THR A 683 12.38 12.88 -6.84
C THR A 683 11.52 12.28 -5.75
N LEU A 684 12.15 11.83 -4.66
CA LEU A 684 11.50 11.26 -3.49
C LEU A 684 11.46 12.28 -2.35
N THR A 685 10.26 12.59 -1.89
CA THR A 685 9.99 13.33 -0.65
C THR A 685 9.10 12.47 0.24
N HIS A 686 9.53 12.23 1.46
CA HIS A 686 8.68 11.58 2.47
C HIS A 686 7.81 12.65 3.12
N GLU A 687 6.52 12.60 2.84
CA GLU A 687 5.57 13.58 3.36
C GLU A 687 5.03 13.17 4.74
N HIS A 688 4.94 14.15 5.63
CA HIS A 688 4.22 14.04 6.88
C HIS A 688 2.77 14.57 6.69
N PRO A 689 1.76 14.04 7.40
CA PRO A 689 0.39 14.57 7.29
C PRO A 689 0.27 16.09 7.48
N LEU A 690 1.03 16.68 8.41
CA LEU A 690 1.10 18.14 8.60
C LEU A 690 1.97 18.85 7.57
N GLY A 691 2.91 18.15 6.93
CA GLY A 691 3.83 18.70 5.94
C GLY A 691 3.20 18.98 4.57
N LYS A 692 1.89 18.81 4.43
CA LYS A 692 1.13 19.24 3.24
C LYS A 692 0.79 20.72 3.24
N GLN A 693 1.06 21.43 4.34
CA GLN A 693 0.73 22.85 4.52
C GLN A 693 2.00 23.68 4.71
N PRO A 694 2.35 24.59 3.77
CA PRO A 694 3.43 25.55 4.00
C PRO A 694 3.15 26.45 5.23
N PRO A 695 4.15 26.76 6.06
CA PRO A 695 5.57 26.39 5.98
C PRO A 695 5.92 25.09 6.73
N LEU A 696 4.94 24.29 7.14
CA LEU A 696 5.18 23.04 7.92
C LEU A 696 5.90 21.96 7.09
N ASP A 697 5.80 22.01 5.77
CA ASP A 697 6.55 21.14 4.85
C ASP A 697 8.06 21.20 5.08
N MET A 698 8.61 22.38 5.36
CA MET A 698 10.03 22.59 5.63
C MET A 698 10.51 21.94 6.95
N LEU A 699 9.57 21.67 7.88
CA LEU A 699 9.89 21.11 9.18
C LEU A 699 9.65 19.59 9.24
N PHE A 700 8.56 19.14 8.64
CA PHE A 700 8.08 17.77 8.80
C PHE A 700 8.48 16.84 7.67
N ASN A 701 8.62 17.33 6.43
CA ASN A 701 8.94 16.49 5.29
C ASN A 701 10.45 16.19 5.22
N VAL A 702 10.79 15.03 4.62
CA VAL A 702 12.18 14.58 4.44
C VAL A 702 12.47 14.40 2.94
N GLY A 703 13.48 15.08 2.44
CA GLY A 703 13.82 15.16 1.03
C GLY A 703 13.76 16.60 0.50
N PRO A 704 13.70 16.84 -0.84
CA PRO A 704 13.66 15.84 -1.91
C PRO A 704 15.03 15.19 -2.20
N PHE A 705 14.99 13.94 -2.67
CA PHE A 705 16.16 13.19 -3.16
C PHE A 705 15.96 12.82 -4.62
N ALA A 706 16.99 12.92 -5.46
CA ALA A 706 16.95 12.32 -6.78
C ALA A 706 16.83 10.79 -6.66
N ALA A 707 15.85 10.19 -7.33
CA ALA A 707 15.52 8.79 -7.16
C ALA A 707 15.69 7.99 -8.46
N PRO A 708 16.45 6.88 -8.46
CA PRO A 708 16.50 5.93 -9.58
C PRO A 708 15.24 5.05 -9.58
N GLY A 709 15.07 4.22 -10.62
CA GLY A 709 13.96 3.27 -10.69
C GLY A 709 12.67 3.92 -11.17
N THR A 710 11.64 3.13 -11.23
CA THR A 710 10.30 3.51 -11.66
C THR A 710 9.32 2.35 -11.40
N HIS A 711 8.11 2.47 -11.91
CA HIS A 711 7.15 1.38 -12.06
C HIS A 711 7.73 0.24 -12.93
N GLU A 712 7.39 -1.01 -12.61
CA GLU A 712 7.82 -2.23 -13.34
C GLU A 712 9.33 -2.55 -13.36
N VAL A 713 10.08 -2.03 -12.40
CA VAL A 713 11.44 -2.47 -12.08
C VAL A 713 11.52 -3.01 -10.64
N PRO A 714 12.47 -3.89 -10.29
CA PRO A 714 12.63 -4.37 -8.91
C PRO A 714 12.80 -3.25 -7.88
N ASN A 715 13.64 -2.25 -8.14
CA ASN A 715 13.73 -1.02 -7.33
C ASN A 715 12.58 -0.07 -7.67
N ASN A 716 11.39 -0.45 -7.26
CA ASN A 716 10.11 0.15 -7.66
C ASN A 716 9.85 1.49 -6.96
N LEU A 717 10.73 2.48 -7.15
CA LEU A 717 10.49 3.87 -6.74
C LEU A 717 9.54 4.51 -7.76
N SER A 718 8.25 4.38 -7.53
CA SER A 718 7.21 4.71 -8.51
C SER A 718 6.56 6.06 -8.27
N ALA A 719 6.20 6.70 -9.37
CA ALA A 719 5.34 7.88 -9.41
C ALA A 719 4.00 7.53 -10.07
N ASN A 720 2.98 8.33 -9.82
CA ASN A 720 1.73 8.24 -10.57
C ASN A 720 1.96 8.61 -12.03
N MET A 721 1.25 7.95 -12.95
CA MET A 721 1.27 8.34 -14.36
C MET A 721 0.69 9.75 -14.52
N GLY A 722 1.43 10.60 -15.21
CA GLY A 722 1.09 12.00 -15.41
C GLY A 722 2.19 12.71 -16.21
N PRO A 723 2.06 14.03 -16.44
CA PRO A 723 3.14 14.83 -17.02
C PRO A 723 4.30 15.01 -16.03
N ALA A 724 5.51 15.26 -16.57
CA ALA A 724 6.64 15.64 -15.73
C ALA A 724 6.36 16.93 -14.92
N PRO A 725 6.93 17.08 -13.71
CA PRO A 725 7.82 16.14 -13.01
C PRO A 725 7.05 14.99 -12.36
N TRP A 726 7.77 13.90 -12.04
CA TRP A 726 7.17 12.71 -11.42
C TRP A 726 7.67 12.53 -9.98
N PRO A 727 7.04 13.15 -8.99
CA PRO A 727 7.36 12.89 -7.59
C PRO A 727 7.06 11.42 -7.25
N VAL A 728 8.01 10.77 -6.60
CA VAL A 728 7.85 9.38 -6.15
C VAL A 728 6.76 9.30 -5.08
N THR A 729 5.79 8.42 -5.28
CA THR A 729 4.66 8.24 -4.37
C THR A 729 4.78 6.99 -3.52
N TYR A 730 5.26 5.87 -4.08
CA TYR A 730 5.42 4.60 -3.38
C TYR A 730 6.65 3.84 -3.86
N GLY A 731 7.06 2.85 -3.10
CA GLY A 731 8.19 1.99 -3.42
C GLY A 731 8.58 1.08 -2.27
N PRO A 732 9.78 0.46 -2.31
CA PRO A 732 10.28 -0.40 -1.24
C PRO A 732 10.22 0.29 0.11
N SER A 733 9.25 -0.09 0.93
CA SER A 733 9.02 0.50 2.27
C SER A 733 9.96 -0.02 3.34
N THR A 734 10.64 -1.10 3.05
CA THR A 734 11.84 -1.66 3.67
C THR A 734 12.52 -2.56 2.67
N ARG A 735 13.83 -2.77 2.77
CA ARG A 735 14.56 -3.83 2.04
C ARG A 735 15.15 -4.76 3.05
N ARG A 736 15.04 -6.08 2.81
CA ARG A 736 15.56 -7.12 3.71
C ARG A 736 16.20 -8.25 2.92
N LEU A 737 17.36 -8.71 3.44
CA LEU A 737 18.13 -9.86 2.92
C LEU A 737 18.59 -10.71 4.10
N ILE A 738 18.24 -11.99 4.11
CA ILE A 738 18.51 -12.91 5.22
C ILE A 738 19.12 -14.19 4.69
N ASP A 739 20.31 -14.57 5.17
CA ASP A 739 20.92 -15.89 4.92
C ASP A 739 20.75 -16.76 6.15
N PHE A 740 20.07 -17.89 6.04
CA PHE A 740 19.82 -18.78 7.17
C PHE A 740 21.03 -19.62 7.61
N ALA A 741 22.19 -19.39 7.01
CA ALA A 741 23.47 -19.84 7.61
C ALA A 741 23.91 -18.89 8.74
N ASP A 742 23.50 -17.62 8.69
CA ASP A 742 23.85 -16.59 9.65
C ASP A 742 22.76 -15.50 9.74
N PRO A 743 21.56 -15.85 10.19
CA PRO A 743 20.44 -14.90 10.25
C PRO A 743 20.65 -13.77 11.27
N ALA A 744 21.61 -13.90 12.18
CA ALA A 744 21.98 -12.82 13.09
C ALA A 744 22.64 -11.61 12.41
N HIS A 745 23.12 -11.78 11.18
CA HIS A 745 23.73 -10.74 10.36
C HIS A 745 22.89 -10.42 9.12
N ALA A 746 21.57 -10.52 9.24
CA ALA A 746 20.64 -10.05 8.22
C ALA A 746 20.87 -8.57 7.89
N LEU A 747 20.53 -8.20 6.67
CA LEU A 747 20.66 -6.84 6.17
C LEU A 747 19.27 -6.25 5.88
N GLY A 748 19.08 -4.99 6.27
CA GLY A 748 17.86 -4.25 5.97
C GLY A 748 18.10 -2.76 5.85
N ILE A 749 17.07 -2.01 5.45
CA ILE A 749 17.02 -0.55 5.52
C ILE A 749 15.59 -0.06 5.35
N ASN A 750 15.21 0.94 6.14
CA ASN A 750 13.96 1.68 5.99
C ASN A 750 14.18 3.01 5.26
N PRO A 751 13.15 3.56 4.59
CA PRO A 751 13.28 4.78 3.78
C PRO A 751 13.47 6.06 4.59
N VAL A 752 13.11 6.06 5.87
CA VAL A 752 13.38 7.14 6.85
C VAL A 752 13.79 6.49 8.18
N GLY A 753 13.93 7.26 9.23
CA GLY A 753 14.31 6.74 10.54
C GLY A 753 13.23 5.93 11.27
N GLN A 754 13.61 5.35 12.39
CA GLN A 754 12.75 4.55 13.26
C GLN A 754 11.68 5.40 13.97
N SER A 755 12.02 6.63 14.36
CA SER A 755 11.16 7.53 15.13
C SER A 755 10.24 8.37 14.24
N GLY A 756 8.98 8.57 14.67
CA GLY A 756 8.06 9.54 14.12
C GLY A 756 8.07 10.88 14.86
N VAL A 757 8.93 11.06 15.83
CA VAL A 757 9.00 12.28 16.66
C VAL A 757 9.88 13.33 15.99
N LEU A 758 9.31 14.48 15.69
CA LEU A 758 10.02 15.59 15.06
C LEU A 758 11.24 16.01 15.90
N PHE A 759 12.37 16.25 15.24
CA PHE A 759 13.69 16.57 15.81
C PHE A 759 14.38 15.43 16.57
N ASP A 760 13.81 14.24 16.62
CA ASP A 760 14.55 13.07 17.09
C ASP A 760 15.67 12.71 16.12
N LYS A 761 16.81 12.25 16.65
CA LYS A 761 17.98 11.87 15.84
C LYS A 761 17.67 10.74 14.84
N HIS A 762 16.65 9.93 15.16
CA HIS A 762 16.19 8.82 14.32
C HIS A 762 14.93 9.14 13.51
N TYR A 763 14.65 10.43 13.25
CA TYR A 763 13.53 10.83 12.41
C TYR A 763 13.79 10.57 10.91
N ALA A 764 15.02 10.82 10.45
CA ALA A 764 15.39 10.76 9.03
C ALA A 764 16.79 10.16 8.75
N ASP A 765 17.42 9.54 9.73
CA ASP A 765 18.82 9.12 9.70
C ASP A 765 19.16 8.04 8.67
N GLN A 766 18.16 7.31 8.14
CA GLN A 766 18.35 6.31 7.09
C GLN A 766 18.06 6.84 5.67
N ALA A 767 17.41 8.00 5.51
CA ALA A 767 16.82 8.43 4.24
C ALA A 767 17.85 8.55 3.10
N GLN A 768 19.00 9.20 3.32
CA GLN A 768 20.02 9.32 2.28
C GLN A 768 20.65 7.98 1.93
N ARG A 769 20.89 7.13 2.93
CA ARG A 769 21.45 5.78 2.72
C ARG A 769 20.49 4.88 1.92
N TYR A 770 19.19 5.00 2.21
CA TYR A 770 18.16 4.28 1.49
C TYR A 770 18.16 4.61 -0.01
N VAL A 771 18.17 5.90 -0.36
CA VAL A 771 18.18 6.34 -1.75
C VAL A 771 19.46 5.92 -2.46
N ASN A 772 20.60 5.91 -1.75
CA ASN A 772 21.88 5.42 -2.27
C ASN A 772 21.93 3.91 -2.49
N GLY A 773 20.88 3.16 -2.11
CA GLY A 773 20.87 1.69 -2.21
C GLY A 773 21.75 0.99 -1.17
N GLU A 774 22.05 1.64 -0.07
CA GLU A 774 22.82 1.05 1.03
C GLU A 774 21.95 0.13 1.88
N TYR A 775 22.60 -0.79 2.58
CA TYR A 775 21.99 -1.68 3.57
C TYR A 775 22.72 -1.52 4.90
N VAL A 776 22.01 -1.82 5.98
CA VAL A 776 22.52 -1.79 7.35
C VAL A 776 22.26 -3.13 8.04
N PRO A 777 23.09 -3.55 9.00
CA PRO A 777 22.81 -4.77 9.76
C PRO A 777 21.51 -4.65 10.55
N GLU A 778 20.67 -5.68 10.48
CA GLU A 778 19.60 -5.94 11.44
C GLU A 778 20.22 -6.66 12.62
N ARG A 779 20.61 -5.92 13.65
CA ARG A 779 21.34 -6.48 14.81
C ARG A 779 20.46 -7.44 15.59
N PHE A 780 21.00 -8.59 15.93
CA PHE A 780 20.21 -9.67 16.52
C PHE A 780 20.84 -10.23 17.80
N SER A 781 22.15 -10.55 17.80
CA SER A 781 22.80 -11.14 18.96
C SER A 781 22.92 -10.12 20.10
N GLU A 782 22.74 -10.58 21.34
CA GLU A 782 22.85 -9.72 22.52
C GLU A 782 24.20 -9.01 22.62
N GLY A 783 25.28 -9.72 22.26
CA GLY A 783 26.63 -9.15 22.27
C GLY A 783 26.82 -8.05 21.24
N ASP A 784 26.28 -8.23 20.06
CA ASP A 784 26.35 -7.23 18.98
C ASP A 784 25.50 -5.99 19.31
N VAL A 785 24.27 -6.18 19.79
CA VAL A 785 23.42 -5.09 20.26
C VAL A 785 24.08 -4.32 21.41
N ALA A 786 24.59 -5.00 22.41
CA ALA A 786 25.28 -4.38 23.55
C ALA A 786 26.57 -3.63 23.15
N GLY A 787 27.29 -4.12 22.13
CA GLY A 787 28.50 -3.46 21.60
C GLY A 787 28.22 -2.16 20.84
N ASN A 788 27.00 -2.03 20.27
CA ASN A 788 26.59 -0.93 19.39
C ASN A 788 25.54 0.00 20.01
N SER A 789 25.13 -0.23 21.24
CA SER A 789 24.15 0.59 21.96
C SER A 789 24.63 1.02 23.33
N LYS A 790 24.42 2.31 23.61
CA LYS A 790 24.62 2.91 24.92
C LYS A 790 23.33 3.25 25.64
N GLU A 791 22.20 3.24 24.92
CA GLU A 791 20.88 3.61 25.42
C GLU A 791 20.16 2.37 25.96
N VAL A 792 19.88 2.33 27.25
CA VAL A 792 19.21 1.20 27.92
C VAL A 792 18.09 1.73 28.81
N LEU A 793 16.85 1.49 28.38
CA LEU A 793 15.66 1.77 29.17
C LEU A 793 15.25 0.53 29.96
N ARG A 794 15.06 0.68 31.25
CA ARG A 794 14.56 -0.36 32.13
C ARG A 794 13.13 -0.04 32.54
N LEU A 795 12.20 -0.90 32.15
CA LEU A 795 10.81 -0.81 32.59
C LEU A 795 10.66 -1.70 33.84
N VAL A 796 10.21 -1.12 34.94
CA VAL A 796 10.09 -1.84 36.23
C VAL A 796 8.62 -1.90 36.67
N PRO A 797 8.20 -2.96 37.39
CA PRO A 797 6.84 -3.07 37.91
C PRO A 797 6.42 -1.83 38.68
N GLY A 798 5.33 -1.17 38.21
CA GLY A 798 4.70 -0.06 38.89
C GLY A 798 3.65 -0.53 39.90
N ARG A 799 3.40 0.30 40.93
CA ARG A 799 2.34 0.06 41.91
C ARG A 799 0.96 0.43 41.37
#